data_de6e50258f219b2cd33239343f588e35
#
_entry.id   de6e50258f219b2cd33239343f588e35
#
_cell.length_a   1.000
_cell.length_b   1.000
_cell.length_c   1.000
_cell.angle_alpha   90.00
_cell.angle_beta   90.00
_cell.angle_gamma   90.00
#
_symmetry.space_group_name_H-M   'P 1'
#
loop_
_entity.id
_entity.type
_entity.pdbx_description
1 polymer ?
#
loop_
_entity_poly.entity_id
_entity_poly.type
_entity_poly.pdbx_seq_one_letter_code
_entity_poly.pdbx_strand_id
1 'polypeptide(L)'
;MPCGLEDEIFNYSPYGDGTNDVEDIPGLGQYDDFQTIDWQRDLARDRMRHRYLVKRSTDSIFDLIKGGFDASSGWLCVLFVGLAAGTVASVVDIGTTWMTDLKYGICPEAFWLDEEQCCWSSNETTFGANNCSQWLTWPQMLGVESEGAGSYILSYMFYVVWCLLFAGLAGMLVKTLAPYACGGGIPEIKTILSGFIIRGFLGKWTLIIKSIGIMLAVSAALNLGKEGPMVHIAVCIGNILSYMFPKYGRNEAKKREILSAAAAAGVSVAFGAPIGGVLFSLEEVSYYFPMKTLWRSFFCALIAAFVVRSIDPYGNEHSVLFYVEYNKPWMFVELIPFLFLGAVGGLIGTLFIRANIWWTRFKKNSKLGQYPITEVLLVTLATAIVGYPNPYTRMSSTRLIYLMFSQCGIANDDLLCDYNRNFTDVNSAVELAEAGPGVFQAVWLLSLALILKISLTIFTIGIKVPAGIYIPSLCMGAIVGRLVGIAMEQLAYNYPTFWGFSGECSANSDCITPGLYAMVGAAAVLGGITRMTVALVVIMFELTGGVRYIVPLMAAAMASKWVGDAFGKDGIYDAHIAFNDYPFLDNKEEFGHTTLAADVMEPKGAKTLSVLTQDSMTLEAVETILRETTHNGFPVVISRESQFLVGFVLRRDLLLAIGNAKRTQDGITGESLVIFSPTLPTQWVGPPPLKLRRILDLAPITITDQTPMETVIDMFRKLGLRQTLVTHNGRLLGVITKKDVVRHIKQMEDSREFYNLPFP
;
A
#
# COMPACT_ATOMS: atom_id res chain seq x y z
N MET A 1 46.74 -6.68 18.39
CA MET A 1 45.70 -5.93 17.65
C MET A 1 44.56 -6.89 17.45
N PRO A 2 43.44 -6.75 18.11
CA PRO A 2 42.34 -7.70 17.99
C PRO A 2 41.33 -7.23 16.95
N CYS A 3 41.42 -7.83 15.77
CA CYS A 3 40.49 -7.64 14.65
C CYS A 3 39.16 -8.42 14.79
N GLY A 4 38.97 -9.17 15.89
CA GLY A 4 37.84 -10.08 16.03
C GLY A 4 36.52 -9.49 16.55
N LEU A 5 36.53 -8.39 17.27
CA LEU A 5 35.34 -7.81 17.89
C LEU A 5 34.50 -6.98 16.91
N GLU A 6 35.14 -6.38 15.89
CA GLU A 6 34.42 -5.58 14.89
C GLU A 6 33.69 -6.47 13.86
N ASP A 7 34.30 -7.62 13.50
CA ASP A 7 33.68 -8.55 12.53
C ASP A 7 32.45 -9.29 13.12
N GLU A 8 32.45 -9.62 14.42
CA GLU A 8 31.26 -10.21 15.06
C GLU A 8 30.10 -9.21 15.20
N ILE A 9 30.39 -7.92 15.43
CA ILE A 9 29.37 -6.87 15.46
C ILE A 9 28.74 -6.65 14.07
N PHE A 10 29.52 -6.82 13.00
CA PHE A 10 29.05 -6.68 11.62
C PHE A 10 28.32 -7.92 11.09
N ASN A 11 28.61 -9.10 11.62
CA ASN A 11 28.08 -10.37 11.09
C ASN A 11 26.78 -10.84 11.74
N TYR A 12 26.32 -10.22 12.80
CA TYR A 12 25.11 -10.64 13.50
C TYR A 12 23.87 -9.95 12.93
N SER A 13 22.89 -10.73 12.41
CA SER A 13 21.57 -10.23 12.12
C SER A 13 20.90 -9.84 13.45
N PRO A 14 20.43 -8.59 13.61
CA PRO A 14 19.80 -8.17 14.86
C PRO A 14 18.50 -8.89 15.18
N TYR A 15 17.92 -9.54 14.20
CA TYR A 15 16.62 -10.19 14.26
C TYR A 15 16.81 -11.67 13.90
N GLY A 16 17.36 -12.44 14.84
CA GLY A 16 17.50 -13.88 14.68
C GLY A 16 16.15 -14.53 14.38
N ASP A 17 16.16 -15.54 13.51
CA ASP A 17 15.06 -16.49 13.28
C ASP A 17 14.78 -17.36 14.52
N GLY A 18 14.53 -16.72 15.64
CA GLY A 18 14.02 -17.39 16.83
C GLY A 18 12.52 -17.58 16.66
N THR A 19 12.11 -18.74 16.22
CA THR A 19 10.79 -19.31 16.49
C THR A 19 10.67 -19.48 18.00
N ASN A 20 10.33 -18.42 18.71
CA ASN A 20 9.73 -18.54 20.04
C ASN A 20 8.24 -18.41 19.80
N ASP A 21 7.55 -19.54 19.93
CA ASP A 21 6.12 -19.60 20.17
C ASP A 21 5.83 -18.68 21.35
N VAL A 22 5.31 -17.49 21.05
CA VAL A 22 4.72 -16.63 22.06
C VAL A 22 3.40 -17.31 22.39
N GLU A 23 3.35 -17.99 23.53
CA GLU A 23 2.09 -18.44 24.10
C GLU A 23 1.15 -17.23 24.13
N ASP A 24 -0.02 -17.37 23.51
CA ASP A 24 -1.09 -16.38 23.53
C ASP A 24 -1.51 -16.14 24.98
N ILE A 25 -1.02 -15.06 25.55
CA ILE A 25 -1.46 -14.60 26.86
C ILE A 25 -2.86 -14.00 26.66
N PRO A 26 -3.92 -14.60 27.22
CA PRO A 26 -5.28 -14.10 27.04
C PRO A 26 -5.40 -12.69 27.62
N GLY A 27 -5.70 -11.71 26.78
CA GLY A 27 -5.96 -10.32 27.19
C GLY A 27 -4.95 -9.28 26.71
N LEU A 28 -3.82 -9.67 26.09
CA LEU A 28 -2.99 -8.74 25.35
C LEU A 28 -3.48 -8.67 23.88
N GLY A 29 -3.67 -7.47 23.35
CA GLY A 29 -3.92 -7.28 21.93
C GLY A 29 -2.73 -7.81 21.11
N GLN A 30 -3.00 -8.36 19.94
CA GLN A 30 -2.03 -9.05 19.08
C GLN A 30 -0.76 -8.21 18.77
N TYR A 31 -0.80 -6.89 18.99
CA TYR A 31 0.27 -5.95 18.72
C TYR A 31 0.72 -5.11 19.93
N ASP A 32 0.30 -5.43 21.14
CA ASP A 32 0.70 -4.67 22.34
C ASP A 32 2.19 -4.82 22.65
N ASP A 33 2.81 -5.93 22.24
CA ASP A 33 4.26 -6.14 22.33
C ASP A 33 4.95 -6.19 20.97
N PHE A 34 4.94 -5.06 20.29
CA PHE A 34 5.57 -4.91 18.96
C PHE A 34 7.07 -4.55 19.05
N GLN A 35 7.83 -4.97 18.03
CA GLN A 35 9.24 -4.61 17.86
C GLN A 35 9.41 -3.54 16.78
N THR A 36 10.21 -2.52 17.09
CA THR A 36 10.58 -1.47 16.14
C THR A 36 12.06 -1.49 15.83
N ILE A 37 12.44 -1.05 14.63
CA ILE A 37 13.84 -0.85 14.27
C ILE A 37 14.40 0.38 14.99
N ASP A 38 15.72 0.38 15.15
CA ASP A 38 16.47 1.53 15.66
C ASP A 38 17.12 2.26 14.47
N TRP A 39 16.42 3.28 13.95
CA TRP A 39 16.86 4.06 12.80
C TRP A 39 18.23 4.70 13.02
N GLN A 40 18.46 5.29 14.19
CA GLN A 40 19.70 6.01 14.46
C GLN A 40 20.91 5.08 14.49
N ARG A 41 20.77 3.95 15.17
CA ARG A 41 21.82 2.96 15.25
C ARG A 41 22.14 2.36 13.88
N ASP A 42 21.12 2.02 13.09
CA ASP A 42 21.30 1.45 11.77
C ASP A 42 21.96 2.44 10.80
N LEU A 43 21.57 3.73 10.86
CA LEU A 43 22.23 4.79 10.09
C LEU A 43 23.65 5.07 10.57
N ALA A 44 23.92 5.01 11.87
CA ALA A 44 25.27 5.15 12.43
C ALA A 44 26.17 4.00 11.99
N ARG A 45 25.67 2.76 12.00
CA ARG A 45 26.36 1.56 11.51
C ARG A 45 26.71 1.67 10.02
N ASP A 46 25.80 2.16 9.18
CA ASP A 46 26.06 2.38 7.75
C ASP A 46 27.16 3.44 7.55
N ARG A 47 27.13 4.53 8.34
CA ARG A 47 28.19 5.56 8.31
C ARG A 47 29.55 5.02 8.72
N MET A 48 29.64 4.21 9.79
CA MET A 48 30.89 3.57 10.22
C MET A 48 31.41 2.62 9.17
N ARG A 49 30.54 1.79 8.58
CA ARG A 49 30.89 0.89 7.48
C ARG A 49 31.43 1.64 6.27
N HIS A 50 30.79 2.74 5.88
CA HIS A 50 31.24 3.57 4.76
C HIS A 50 32.62 4.18 5.03
N ARG A 51 32.84 4.75 6.24
CA ARG A 51 34.15 5.26 6.63
C ARG A 51 35.26 4.19 6.58
N TYR A 52 34.95 3.00 7.04
CA TYR A 52 35.89 1.85 6.98
C TYR A 52 36.24 1.50 5.54
N LEU A 53 35.25 1.39 4.65
CA LEU A 53 35.48 1.07 3.23
C LEU A 53 36.29 2.16 2.53
N VAL A 54 35.97 3.44 2.76
CA VAL A 54 36.71 4.57 2.18
C VAL A 54 38.17 4.58 2.66
N LYS A 55 38.41 4.36 3.96
CA LYS A 55 39.76 4.31 4.51
C LYS A 55 40.60 3.16 3.91
N ARG A 56 39.95 2.00 3.68
CA ARG A 56 40.64 0.81 3.14
C ARG A 56 40.81 0.85 1.63
N SER A 57 39.97 1.61 0.92
CA SER A 57 40.06 1.73 -0.56
C SER A 57 41.36 2.33 -1.07
N THR A 58 42.11 2.99 -0.19
CA THR A 58 43.47 3.54 -0.51
C THR A 58 44.57 2.50 -0.42
N ASP A 59 44.35 1.33 0.18
CA ASP A 59 45.38 0.37 0.50
C ASP A 59 45.64 -0.66 -0.61
N SER A 60 44.58 -0.99 -1.42
CA SER A 60 44.68 -1.99 -2.49
C SER A 60 43.69 -1.75 -3.62
N ILE A 61 44.09 -2.13 -4.86
CA ILE A 61 43.18 -2.08 -6.04
C ILE A 61 41.93 -2.99 -5.81
N PHE A 62 42.10 -4.11 -5.14
CA PHE A 62 40.98 -5.01 -4.81
C PHE A 62 39.99 -4.34 -3.85
N ASP A 63 40.45 -3.61 -2.87
CA ASP A 63 39.59 -2.86 -1.93
C ASP A 63 38.96 -1.66 -2.62
N LEU A 64 39.61 -1.05 -3.62
CA LEU A 64 39.01 -0.02 -4.47
C LEU A 64 37.82 -0.59 -5.29
N ILE A 65 37.98 -1.75 -5.91
CA ILE A 65 36.89 -2.45 -6.65
C ILE A 65 35.75 -2.81 -5.71
N LYS A 66 36.04 -3.30 -4.51
CA LYS A 66 35.04 -3.61 -3.48
C LYS A 66 34.29 -2.35 -3.04
N GLY A 67 34.96 -1.22 -2.89
CA GLY A 67 34.35 0.07 -2.62
C GLY A 67 33.42 0.54 -3.74
N GLY A 68 33.85 0.37 -5.01
CA GLY A 68 33.04 0.65 -6.20
C GLY A 68 31.80 -0.24 -6.29
N PHE A 69 31.95 -1.54 -6.03
CA PHE A 69 30.81 -2.47 -5.95
C PHE A 69 29.82 -2.08 -4.83
N ASP A 70 30.33 -1.69 -3.66
CA ASP A 70 29.45 -1.23 -2.58
C ASP A 70 28.69 0.05 -2.94
N ALA A 71 29.32 0.97 -3.64
CA ALA A 71 28.67 2.19 -4.12
C ALA A 71 27.58 1.90 -5.17
N SER A 72 27.84 0.97 -6.11
CA SER A 72 26.91 0.55 -7.16
C SER A 72 25.84 -0.44 -6.67
N SER A 73 26.03 -1.11 -5.55
CA SER A 73 25.16 -2.17 -5.03
C SER A 73 23.70 -1.74 -4.91
N GLY A 74 23.44 -0.46 -4.59
CA GLY A 74 22.10 0.08 -4.50
C GLY A 74 21.38 0.18 -5.84
N TRP A 75 22.10 0.54 -6.90
CA TRP A 75 21.57 0.61 -8.25
C TRP A 75 21.33 -0.79 -8.82
N LEU A 76 22.28 -1.72 -8.58
CA LEU A 76 22.11 -3.12 -8.99
C LEU A 76 20.93 -3.79 -8.28
N CYS A 77 20.76 -3.53 -6.99
CA CYS A 77 19.64 -4.07 -6.23
C CYS A 77 18.30 -3.61 -6.80
N VAL A 78 18.10 -2.29 -7.02
CA VAL A 78 16.85 -1.77 -7.57
C VAL A 78 16.64 -2.16 -9.04
N LEU A 79 17.71 -2.36 -9.82
CA LEU A 79 17.63 -2.92 -11.17
C LEU A 79 17.02 -4.33 -11.15
N PHE A 80 17.54 -5.22 -10.32
CA PHE A 80 17.00 -6.58 -10.20
C PHE A 80 15.57 -6.60 -9.65
N VAL A 81 15.26 -5.69 -8.72
CA VAL A 81 13.89 -5.54 -8.20
C VAL A 81 12.94 -5.12 -9.32
N GLY A 82 13.32 -4.12 -10.13
CA GLY A 82 12.52 -3.65 -11.26
C GLY A 82 12.29 -4.74 -12.32
N LEU A 83 13.36 -5.46 -12.71
CA LEU A 83 13.27 -6.57 -13.66
C LEU A 83 12.34 -7.69 -13.15
N ALA A 84 12.52 -8.12 -11.91
CA ALA A 84 11.70 -9.19 -11.33
C ALA A 84 10.25 -8.75 -11.12
N ALA A 85 10.02 -7.52 -10.66
CA ALA A 85 8.66 -6.98 -10.47
C ALA A 85 7.92 -6.86 -11.81
N GLY A 86 8.57 -6.36 -12.85
CA GLY A 86 8.01 -6.27 -14.20
C GLY A 86 7.65 -7.65 -14.76
N THR A 87 8.57 -8.62 -14.64
CA THR A 87 8.32 -9.99 -15.13
C THR A 87 7.15 -10.66 -14.40
N VAL A 88 7.10 -10.58 -13.07
CA VAL A 88 6.00 -11.17 -12.30
C VAL A 88 4.67 -10.48 -12.62
N ALA A 89 4.69 -9.16 -12.79
CA ALA A 89 3.50 -8.40 -13.17
C ALA A 89 2.95 -8.85 -14.53
N SER A 90 3.81 -8.98 -15.54
CA SER A 90 3.40 -9.47 -16.88
C SER A 90 2.82 -10.88 -16.83
N VAL A 91 3.43 -11.79 -16.04
CA VAL A 91 2.89 -13.14 -15.85
C VAL A 91 1.50 -13.10 -15.20
N VAL A 92 1.31 -12.24 -14.20
CA VAL A 92 0.00 -12.08 -13.53
C VAL A 92 -1.03 -11.50 -14.50
N ASP A 93 -0.66 -10.55 -15.34
CA ASP A 93 -1.56 -9.94 -16.32
C ASP A 93 -2.02 -10.92 -17.39
N ILE A 94 -1.07 -11.60 -18.03
CA ILE A 94 -1.38 -12.65 -19.03
C ILE A 94 -2.26 -13.74 -18.42
N GLY A 95 -1.89 -14.23 -17.21
CA GLY A 95 -2.66 -15.25 -16.53
C GLY A 95 -4.08 -14.80 -16.15
N THR A 96 -4.24 -13.53 -15.74
CA THR A 96 -5.55 -12.97 -15.40
C THR A 96 -6.44 -12.83 -16.62
N THR A 97 -5.90 -12.36 -17.77
CA THR A 97 -6.63 -12.22 -19.03
C THR A 97 -7.10 -13.59 -19.50
N TRP A 98 -6.19 -14.56 -19.60
CA TRP A 98 -6.52 -15.93 -20.00
C TRP A 98 -7.62 -16.57 -19.12
N MET A 99 -7.49 -16.50 -17.79
CA MET A 99 -8.49 -17.05 -16.87
C MET A 99 -9.82 -16.29 -16.94
N THR A 100 -9.80 -15.00 -17.27
CA THR A 100 -11.02 -14.21 -17.42
C THR A 100 -11.78 -14.61 -18.66
N ASP A 101 -11.09 -14.86 -19.78
CA ASP A 101 -11.70 -15.29 -21.04
C ASP A 101 -12.20 -16.72 -20.97
N LEU A 102 -11.51 -17.59 -20.23
CA LEU A 102 -11.93 -18.97 -19.99
C LEU A 102 -13.35 -19.10 -19.42
N LYS A 103 -13.88 -18.07 -18.75
CA LYS A 103 -15.29 -18.05 -18.28
C LYS A 103 -16.30 -17.98 -19.43
N TYR A 104 -15.91 -17.42 -20.56
CA TYR A 104 -16.78 -17.16 -21.68
C TYR A 104 -16.62 -18.20 -22.79
N GLY A 105 -15.41 -18.70 -23.01
CA GLY A 105 -15.13 -19.62 -24.07
C GLY A 105 -13.72 -20.20 -24.02
N ILE A 106 -13.33 -20.86 -25.12
CA ILE A 106 -12.03 -21.49 -25.25
C ILE A 106 -11.59 -21.51 -26.72
N CYS A 107 -10.26 -21.44 -26.92
CA CYS A 107 -9.63 -21.70 -28.22
C CYS A 107 -9.41 -23.22 -28.40
N PRO A 108 -10.10 -23.92 -29.32
CA PRO A 108 -9.96 -25.36 -29.46
C PRO A 108 -8.59 -25.85 -29.91
N GLU A 109 -7.87 -25.03 -30.70
CA GLU A 109 -6.55 -25.39 -31.21
C GLU A 109 -5.46 -25.23 -30.16
N ALA A 110 -5.60 -24.23 -29.22
CA ALA A 110 -4.62 -23.94 -28.19
C ALA A 110 -5.30 -23.37 -26.92
N PHE A 111 -5.66 -24.23 -25.99
CA PHE A 111 -6.43 -23.89 -24.80
C PHE A 111 -5.72 -22.86 -23.86
N TRP A 112 -4.43 -22.60 -24.04
CA TRP A 112 -3.64 -21.63 -23.28
C TRP A 112 -3.62 -20.22 -23.87
N LEU A 113 -4.25 -19.99 -25.04
CA LEU A 113 -4.40 -18.68 -25.64
C LEU A 113 -5.66 -17.98 -25.11
N ASP A 114 -5.58 -16.67 -24.93
CA ASP A 114 -6.74 -15.81 -24.67
C ASP A 114 -7.53 -15.53 -25.97
N GLU A 115 -8.65 -14.84 -25.88
CA GLU A 115 -9.52 -14.55 -27.02
C GLU A 115 -8.78 -13.73 -28.09
N GLU A 116 -8.02 -12.71 -27.68
CA GLU A 116 -7.27 -11.83 -28.58
C GLU A 116 -6.16 -12.57 -29.30
N GLN A 117 -5.38 -13.38 -28.57
CA GLN A 117 -4.30 -14.19 -29.17
C GLN A 117 -4.84 -15.32 -30.07
N CYS A 118 -5.96 -15.93 -29.71
CA CYS A 118 -6.60 -16.94 -30.53
C CYS A 118 -7.07 -16.38 -31.88
N CYS A 119 -7.53 -15.13 -31.87
CA CYS A 119 -8.07 -14.44 -33.05
C CYS A 119 -7.03 -13.62 -33.82
N TRP A 120 -5.75 -13.66 -33.44
CA TRP A 120 -4.67 -12.85 -34.04
C TRP A 120 -4.49 -13.05 -35.55
N SER A 121 -4.80 -14.25 -36.06
CA SER A 121 -4.68 -14.55 -37.50
C SER A 121 -5.85 -14.05 -38.33
N SER A 122 -6.93 -13.55 -37.71
CA SER A 122 -8.04 -12.92 -38.43
C SER A 122 -7.69 -11.51 -38.84
N ASN A 123 -8.03 -11.10 -40.08
CA ASN A 123 -7.81 -9.75 -40.58
C ASN A 123 -8.48 -8.71 -39.63
N GLU A 124 -7.89 -7.50 -39.51
CA GLU A 124 -8.46 -6.40 -38.70
C GLU A 124 -9.94 -6.14 -38.96
N THR A 125 -10.41 -6.32 -40.21
CA THR A 125 -11.82 -6.17 -40.59
C THR A 125 -12.74 -7.23 -40.02
N THR A 126 -12.24 -8.43 -39.76
CA THR A 126 -13.02 -9.54 -39.15
C THR A 126 -12.98 -9.52 -37.62
N PHE A 127 -11.91 -9.02 -37.06
CA PHE A 127 -11.78 -8.86 -35.60
C PHE A 127 -12.68 -7.71 -35.09
N GLY A 128 -12.70 -6.58 -35.80
CA GLY A 128 -13.59 -5.44 -35.48
C GLY A 128 -15.08 -5.75 -35.63
N ALA A 129 -15.46 -6.83 -36.38
CA ALA A 129 -16.83 -7.24 -36.54
C ALA A 129 -17.29 -8.34 -35.55
N ASN A 130 -16.51 -8.64 -34.52
CA ASN A 130 -16.76 -9.74 -33.55
C ASN A 130 -16.95 -11.14 -34.19
N ASN A 131 -16.39 -11.37 -35.37
CA ASN A 131 -16.54 -12.61 -36.14
C ASN A 131 -15.29 -13.49 -36.10
N CYS A 132 -14.73 -13.73 -34.92
CA CYS A 132 -13.64 -14.70 -34.77
C CYS A 132 -14.19 -16.12 -34.73
N SER A 133 -14.06 -16.87 -35.84
CA SER A 133 -14.52 -18.26 -35.95
C SER A 133 -13.67 -19.26 -35.16
N GLN A 134 -12.49 -18.86 -34.70
CA GLN A 134 -11.56 -19.70 -33.96
C GLN A 134 -11.86 -19.74 -32.44
N TRP A 135 -12.53 -18.72 -31.91
CA TRP A 135 -12.96 -18.67 -30.53
C TRP A 135 -14.36 -19.25 -30.39
N LEU A 136 -14.51 -20.31 -29.57
CA LEU A 136 -15.79 -20.97 -29.35
C LEU A 136 -16.28 -20.68 -27.92
N THR A 137 -17.51 -20.22 -27.81
CA THR A 137 -18.19 -20.09 -26.52
C THR A 137 -18.61 -21.48 -25.99
N TRP A 138 -18.80 -21.62 -24.68
CA TRP A 138 -19.17 -22.90 -24.06
C TRP A 138 -20.42 -23.53 -24.65
N PRO A 139 -21.51 -22.79 -24.96
CA PRO A 139 -22.67 -23.37 -25.63
C PRO A 139 -22.35 -23.95 -27.03
N GLN A 140 -21.53 -23.22 -27.80
CA GLN A 140 -21.10 -23.66 -29.14
C GLN A 140 -20.28 -24.95 -29.09
N MET A 141 -19.40 -25.09 -28.10
CA MET A 141 -18.64 -26.32 -27.82
C MET A 141 -19.54 -27.51 -27.54
N LEU A 142 -20.72 -27.30 -26.94
CA LEU A 142 -21.73 -28.33 -26.65
C LEU A 142 -22.74 -28.52 -27.77
N GLY A 143 -22.56 -27.85 -28.93
CA GLY A 143 -23.43 -27.99 -30.10
C GLY A 143 -24.78 -27.28 -29.99
N VAL A 144 -24.90 -26.33 -29.08
CA VAL A 144 -26.09 -25.46 -28.95
C VAL A 144 -25.91 -24.20 -29.81
N GLU A 145 -26.94 -23.86 -30.60
CA GLU A 145 -26.93 -22.66 -31.44
C GLU A 145 -26.63 -21.41 -30.59
N SER A 146 -25.85 -20.47 -31.15
CA SER A 146 -25.37 -19.27 -30.46
C SER A 146 -26.50 -18.32 -30.06
N GLU A 147 -27.63 -18.34 -30.73
CA GLU A 147 -28.77 -17.46 -30.48
C GLU A 147 -29.92 -18.24 -29.85
N GLY A 148 -30.26 -17.93 -28.60
CA GLY A 148 -31.40 -18.56 -27.93
C GLY A 148 -31.33 -18.51 -26.40
N ALA A 149 -32.49 -18.66 -25.76
CA ALA A 149 -32.59 -18.70 -24.30
C ALA A 149 -31.75 -19.82 -23.67
N GLY A 150 -31.65 -20.97 -24.37
CA GLY A 150 -30.83 -22.10 -23.93
C GLY A 150 -29.34 -21.78 -23.88
N SER A 151 -28.81 -21.10 -24.89
CA SER A 151 -27.42 -20.65 -24.95
C SER A 151 -27.12 -19.65 -23.84
N TYR A 152 -28.03 -18.70 -23.59
CA TYR A 152 -27.86 -17.72 -22.49
C TYR A 152 -27.82 -18.40 -21.13
N ILE A 153 -28.74 -19.32 -20.84
CA ILE A 153 -28.80 -20.03 -19.55
C ILE A 153 -27.53 -20.87 -19.36
N LEU A 154 -27.08 -21.54 -20.41
CA LEU A 154 -25.90 -22.39 -20.36
C LEU A 154 -24.60 -21.54 -20.12
N SER A 155 -24.46 -20.44 -20.83
CA SER A 155 -23.36 -19.49 -20.62
C SER A 155 -23.36 -18.93 -19.19
N TYR A 156 -24.56 -18.61 -18.66
CA TYR A 156 -24.70 -18.15 -17.29
C TYR A 156 -24.29 -19.21 -16.26
N MET A 157 -24.70 -20.45 -16.46
CA MET A 157 -24.29 -21.55 -15.57
C MET A 157 -22.76 -21.75 -15.57
N PHE A 158 -22.13 -21.80 -16.75
CA PHE A 158 -20.68 -21.93 -16.85
C PHE A 158 -19.97 -20.74 -16.18
N TYR A 159 -20.43 -19.53 -16.41
CA TYR A 159 -19.90 -18.34 -15.76
C TYR A 159 -19.91 -18.45 -14.23
N VAL A 160 -21.04 -18.83 -13.62
CA VAL A 160 -21.17 -19.00 -12.17
C VAL A 160 -20.24 -20.09 -11.65
N VAL A 161 -20.17 -21.24 -12.35
CA VAL A 161 -19.32 -22.37 -11.95
C VAL A 161 -17.84 -21.98 -11.96
N TRP A 162 -17.37 -21.34 -13.03
CA TRP A 162 -15.98 -20.87 -13.11
C TRP A 162 -15.65 -19.82 -12.04
N CYS A 163 -16.55 -18.87 -11.79
CA CYS A 163 -16.37 -17.87 -10.74
C CYS A 163 -16.22 -18.53 -9.36
N LEU A 164 -17.06 -19.48 -9.02
CA LEU A 164 -17.00 -20.20 -7.74
C LEU A 164 -15.73 -21.06 -7.62
N LEU A 165 -15.33 -21.72 -8.70
CA LEU A 165 -14.10 -22.51 -8.73
C LEU A 165 -12.88 -21.62 -8.44
N PHE A 166 -12.73 -20.52 -9.17
CA PHE A 166 -11.58 -19.62 -9.02
C PHE A 166 -11.55 -18.98 -7.63
N ALA A 167 -12.69 -18.47 -7.14
CA ALA A 167 -12.77 -17.87 -5.81
C ALA A 167 -12.50 -18.89 -4.69
N GLY A 168 -13.04 -20.11 -4.83
CA GLY A 168 -12.81 -21.19 -3.87
C GLY A 168 -11.35 -21.60 -3.80
N LEU A 169 -10.67 -21.74 -4.95
CA LEU A 169 -9.24 -22.03 -5.03
C LEU A 169 -8.41 -20.88 -4.42
N ALA A 170 -8.71 -19.63 -4.77
CA ALA A 170 -8.02 -18.47 -4.20
C ALA A 170 -8.14 -18.41 -2.67
N GLY A 171 -9.35 -18.56 -2.14
CA GLY A 171 -9.60 -18.57 -0.70
C GLY A 171 -8.93 -19.74 0.03
N MET A 172 -8.92 -20.93 -0.58
CA MET A 172 -8.27 -22.11 -0.04
C MET A 172 -6.74 -21.92 0.04
N LEU A 173 -6.10 -21.47 -1.06
CA LEU A 173 -4.66 -21.22 -1.12
C LEU A 173 -4.22 -20.22 -0.07
N VAL A 174 -4.95 -19.10 0.04
CA VAL A 174 -4.64 -18.05 1.03
C VAL A 174 -4.79 -18.58 2.46
N LYS A 175 -5.87 -19.32 2.77
CA LYS A 175 -6.12 -19.82 4.12
C LYS A 175 -5.09 -20.87 4.55
N THR A 176 -4.70 -21.77 3.67
CA THR A 176 -3.86 -22.93 4.02
C THR A 176 -2.37 -22.64 3.95
N LEU A 177 -1.90 -21.91 2.95
CA LEU A 177 -0.47 -21.77 2.66
C LEU A 177 0.10 -20.41 3.07
N ALA A 178 -0.64 -19.31 2.91
CA ALA A 178 -0.13 -17.97 3.20
C ALA A 178 -1.25 -17.02 3.67
N PRO A 179 -1.60 -17.01 4.96
CA PRO A 179 -2.64 -16.11 5.49
C PRO A 179 -2.34 -14.61 5.26
N TYR A 180 -1.08 -14.24 5.20
CA TYR A 180 -0.63 -12.86 4.91
C TYR A 180 -0.78 -12.44 3.44
N ALA A 181 -1.11 -13.35 2.53
CA ALA A 181 -1.43 -13.02 1.14
C ALA A 181 -2.80 -12.35 0.97
N CYS A 182 -3.64 -12.34 2.00
CA CYS A 182 -4.96 -11.71 2.02
C CYS A 182 -4.90 -10.20 1.78
N GLY A 183 -5.95 -9.64 1.18
CA GLY A 183 -6.13 -8.20 1.00
C GLY A 183 -5.12 -7.51 0.08
N GLY A 184 -5.09 -6.19 0.09
CA GLY A 184 -4.17 -5.37 -0.71
C GLY A 184 -2.74 -5.37 -0.19
N GLY A 185 -2.57 -5.29 1.13
CA GLY A 185 -1.28 -5.27 1.82
C GLY A 185 -0.68 -3.86 1.97
N ILE A 186 -1.32 -2.81 1.48
CA ILE A 186 -0.82 -1.43 1.60
C ILE A 186 -0.79 -0.93 3.05
N PRO A 187 -1.83 -1.15 3.89
CA PRO A 187 -1.80 -0.77 5.30
C PRO A 187 -0.62 -1.37 6.05
N GLU A 188 -0.36 -2.66 5.85
CA GLU A 188 0.75 -3.37 6.48
C GLU A 188 2.11 -2.88 5.96
N ILE A 189 2.23 -2.60 4.66
CA ILE A 189 3.48 -2.06 4.07
C ILE A 189 3.75 -0.67 4.64
N LYS A 190 2.76 0.20 4.76
CA LYS A 190 2.85 1.52 5.40
C LYS A 190 3.36 1.39 6.84
N THR A 191 2.82 0.43 7.58
CA THR A 191 3.25 0.11 8.95
C THR A 191 4.69 -0.41 8.99
N ILE A 192 5.09 -1.32 8.09
CA ILE A 192 6.46 -1.83 8.01
C ILE A 192 7.45 -0.70 7.67
N LEU A 193 7.12 0.17 6.71
CA LEU A 193 7.98 1.29 6.33
C LEU A 193 8.11 2.35 7.42
N SER A 194 7.15 2.46 8.34
CA SER A 194 7.26 3.30 9.54
C SER A 194 8.19 2.74 10.63
N GLY A 195 8.73 1.53 10.42
CA GLY A 195 9.73 0.93 11.30
C GLY A 195 9.29 -0.30 12.07
N PHE A 196 8.05 -0.76 11.93
CA PHE A 196 7.58 -2.00 12.56
C PHE A 196 8.05 -3.24 11.81
N ILE A 197 8.08 -4.37 12.51
CA ILE A 197 8.46 -5.66 11.94
C ILE A 197 7.27 -6.59 12.06
N ILE A 198 6.69 -6.94 10.92
CA ILE A 198 5.67 -7.98 10.82
C ILE A 198 6.34 -9.21 10.23
N ARG A 199 6.56 -10.24 11.07
CA ARG A 199 7.24 -11.47 10.67
C ARG A 199 6.39 -12.26 9.68
N GLY A 200 7.01 -12.82 8.64
CA GLY A 200 6.33 -13.65 7.63
C GLY A 200 5.55 -12.89 6.56
N PHE A 201 5.25 -11.59 6.74
CA PHE A 201 4.46 -10.81 5.80
C PHE A 201 5.14 -10.64 4.43
N LEU A 202 6.45 -10.39 4.40
CA LEU A 202 7.25 -10.24 3.18
C LEU A 202 7.99 -11.54 2.81
N GLY A 203 7.35 -12.69 2.99
CA GLY A 203 7.93 -14.01 2.76
C GLY A 203 7.87 -14.49 1.30
N LYS A 204 8.65 -15.52 0.97
CA LYS A 204 8.65 -16.17 -0.36
C LYS A 204 7.30 -16.84 -0.68
N TRP A 205 6.71 -17.51 0.30
CA TRP A 205 5.41 -18.15 0.16
C TRP A 205 4.29 -17.13 -0.05
N THR A 206 4.35 -16.00 0.66
CA THR A 206 3.41 -14.89 0.47
C THR A 206 3.48 -14.35 -0.96
N LEU A 207 4.69 -14.20 -1.51
CA LEU A 207 4.90 -13.78 -2.90
C LEU A 207 4.18 -14.71 -3.89
N ILE A 208 4.48 -16.02 -3.84
CA ILE A 208 3.95 -17.01 -4.78
C ILE A 208 2.43 -17.11 -4.66
N ILE A 209 1.93 -17.29 -3.44
CA ILE A 209 0.50 -17.49 -3.22
C ILE A 209 -0.30 -16.22 -3.53
N LYS A 210 0.27 -15.04 -3.26
CA LYS A 210 -0.40 -13.79 -3.63
C LYS A 210 -0.47 -13.59 -5.15
N SER A 211 0.59 -13.95 -5.88
CA SER A 211 0.60 -13.86 -7.35
C SER A 211 -0.43 -14.80 -7.99
N ILE A 212 -0.50 -16.05 -7.55
CA ILE A 212 -1.50 -17.00 -8.06
C ILE A 212 -2.90 -16.63 -7.56
N GLY A 213 -3.03 -16.26 -6.30
CA GLY A 213 -4.30 -15.92 -5.68
C GLY A 213 -4.96 -14.69 -6.30
N ILE A 214 -4.18 -13.67 -6.74
CA ILE A 214 -4.74 -12.50 -7.41
C ILE A 214 -5.25 -12.82 -8.82
N MET A 215 -4.53 -13.66 -9.58
CA MET A 215 -5.02 -14.13 -10.89
C MET A 215 -6.39 -14.79 -10.74
N LEU A 216 -6.52 -15.72 -9.80
CA LEU A 216 -7.77 -16.43 -9.52
C LEU A 216 -8.87 -15.50 -9.01
N ALA A 217 -8.55 -14.57 -8.09
CA ALA A 217 -9.54 -13.70 -7.48
C ALA A 217 -10.11 -12.66 -8.46
N VAL A 218 -9.28 -12.06 -9.32
CA VAL A 218 -9.74 -11.12 -10.36
C VAL A 218 -10.59 -11.86 -11.39
N SER A 219 -10.18 -13.06 -11.80
CA SER A 219 -10.91 -13.88 -12.76
C SER A 219 -12.24 -14.43 -12.22
N ALA A 220 -12.43 -14.44 -10.89
CA ALA A 220 -13.68 -14.87 -10.25
C ALA A 220 -14.83 -13.84 -10.33
N ALA A 221 -14.71 -12.80 -11.16
CA ALA A 221 -15.69 -11.70 -11.31
C ALA A 221 -16.01 -10.92 -10.00
N LEU A 222 -15.17 -11.06 -8.98
CA LEU A 222 -15.26 -10.25 -7.77
C LEU A 222 -14.92 -8.79 -8.08
N ASN A 223 -15.60 -7.86 -7.41
CA ASN A 223 -15.32 -6.43 -7.57
C ASN A 223 -14.04 -6.05 -6.81
N LEU A 224 -12.90 -6.39 -7.37
CA LEU A 224 -11.58 -6.13 -6.82
C LEU A 224 -10.57 -5.80 -7.93
N GLY A 225 -9.44 -5.21 -7.56
CA GLY A 225 -8.35 -4.87 -8.45
C GLY A 225 -7.07 -5.64 -8.11
N LYS A 226 -6.11 -5.64 -9.02
CA LYS A 226 -4.78 -6.25 -8.85
C LYS A 226 -3.74 -5.29 -8.28
N GLU A 227 -3.98 -3.97 -8.29
CA GLU A 227 -3.00 -2.91 -8.09
C GLU A 227 -2.41 -2.93 -6.67
N GLY A 228 -3.26 -2.98 -5.63
CA GLY A 228 -2.78 -3.10 -4.25
C GLY A 228 -1.93 -4.35 -4.00
N PRO A 229 -2.43 -5.54 -4.36
CA PRO A 229 -1.64 -6.78 -4.29
C PRO A 229 -0.33 -6.74 -5.07
N MET A 230 -0.27 -6.05 -6.23
CA MET A 230 0.96 -5.87 -7.01
C MET A 230 2.02 -5.08 -6.24
N VAL A 231 1.63 -4.05 -5.51
CA VAL A 231 2.54 -3.32 -4.61
C VAL A 231 3.14 -4.27 -3.57
N HIS A 232 2.33 -5.12 -2.95
CA HIS A 232 2.81 -6.10 -1.98
C HIS A 232 3.75 -7.13 -2.61
N ILE A 233 3.43 -7.66 -3.79
CA ILE A 233 4.27 -8.57 -4.56
C ILE A 233 5.64 -7.94 -4.84
N ALA A 234 5.67 -6.69 -5.33
CA ALA A 234 6.90 -5.97 -5.60
C ALA A 234 7.74 -5.74 -4.32
N VAL A 235 7.10 -5.39 -3.20
CA VAL A 235 7.78 -5.23 -1.91
C VAL A 235 8.33 -6.57 -1.39
N CYS A 236 7.63 -7.70 -1.58
CA CYS A 236 8.16 -9.03 -1.28
C CYS A 236 9.42 -9.34 -2.10
N ILE A 237 9.41 -9.02 -3.41
CA ILE A 237 10.58 -9.16 -4.30
C ILE A 237 11.72 -8.29 -3.77
N GLY A 238 11.46 -7.03 -3.44
CA GLY A 238 12.43 -6.10 -2.86
C GLY A 238 13.05 -6.63 -1.57
N ASN A 239 12.24 -7.21 -0.68
CA ASN A 239 12.72 -7.83 0.55
C ASN A 239 13.64 -9.04 0.26
N ILE A 240 13.23 -9.95 -0.62
CA ILE A 240 13.99 -11.16 -0.96
C ILE A 240 15.33 -10.78 -1.61
N LEU A 241 15.32 -9.89 -2.60
CA LEU A 241 16.54 -9.47 -3.30
C LEU A 241 17.47 -8.62 -2.44
N SER A 242 16.96 -7.90 -1.45
CA SER A 242 17.79 -7.13 -0.52
C SER A 242 18.77 -8.00 0.26
N TYR A 243 18.46 -9.28 0.52
CA TYR A 243 19.36 -10.20 1.21
C TYR A 243 20.58 -10.61 0.37
N MET A 244 20.53 -10.47 -0.95
CA MET A 244 21.69 -10.72 -1.81
C MET A 244 22.80 -9.68 -1.60
N PHE A 245 22.46 -8.51 -1.07
CA PHE A 245 23.38 -7.41 -0.83
C PHE A 245 23.54 -7.18 0.68
N PRO A 246 24.73 -7.49 1.27
CA PRO A 246 24.96 -7.38 2.72
C PRO A 246 24.66 -5.97 3.30
N LYS A 247 24.82 -4.94 2.49
CA LYS A 247 24.50 -3.55 2.83
C LYS A 247 23.02 -3.35 3.20
N TYR A 248 22.13 -4.01 2.48
CA TYR A 248 20.68 -3.89 2.66
C TYR A 248 20.12 -5.01 3.53
N GLY A 249 20.60 -6.24 3.35
CA GLY A 249 20.09 -7.40 4.09
C GLY A 249 20.38 -7.37 5.59
N ARG A 250 21.47 -6.72 6.01
CA ARG A 250 21.88 -6.62 7.42
C ARG A 250 21.52 -5.30 8.11
N ASN A 251 20.94 -4.35 7.37
CA ASN A 251 20.59 -3.02 7.87
C ASN A 251 19.12 -2.75 7.55
N GLU A 252 18.28 -2.76 8.58
CA GLU A 252 16.84 -2.63 8.42
C GLU A 252 16.42 -1.23 7.94
N ALA A 253 17.13 -0.17 8.33
CA ALA A 253 16.85 1.18 7.83
C ALA A 253 17.13 1.27 6.33
N LYS A 254 18.27 0.72 5.87
CA LYS A 254 18.64 0.68 4.44
C LYS A 254 17.75 -0.24 3.63
N LYS A 255 17.30 -1.35 4.19
CA LYS A 255 16.35 -2.25 3.55
C LYS A 255 15.05 -1.52 3.21
N ARG A 256 14.54 -0.66 4.10
CA ARG A 256 13.31 0.11 3.87
C ARG A 256 13.43 1.10 2.70
N GLU A 257 14.63 1.61 2.40
CA GLU A 257 14.85 2.38 1.17
C GLU A 257 14.58 1.52 -0.09
N ILE A 258 15.00 0.24 -0.07
CA ILE A 258 14.73 -0.69 -1.18
C ILE A 258 13.25 -1.09 -1.23
N LEU A 259 12.61 -1.32 -0.08
CA LEU A 259 11.18 -1.65 -0.03
C LEU A 259 10.32 -0.50 -0.55
N SER A 260 10.70 0.76 -0.26
CA SER A 260 10.05 1.96 -0.79
C SER A 260 10.20 2.06 -2.32
N ALA A 261 11.42 1.77 -2.85
CA ALA A 261 11.64 1.71 -4.30
C ALA A 261 10.85 0.57 -4.96
N ALA A 262 10.74 -0.57 -4.29
CA ALA A 262 9.94 -1.70 -4.76
C ALA A 262 8.44 -1.38 -4.77
N ALA A 263 7.93 -0.63 -3.77
CA ALA A 263 6.54 -0.17 -3.76
C ALA A 263 6.25 0.76 -4.95
N ALA A 264 7.18 1.68 -5.27
CA ALA A 264 7.09 2.52 -6.46
C ALA A 264 7.03 1.69 -7.76
N ALA A 265 7.88 0.66 -7.87
CA ALA A 265 7.85 -0.26 -9.01
C ALA A 265 6.53 -1.04 -9.10
N GLY A 266 5.96 -1.46 -7.95
CA GLY A 266 4.67 -2.16 -7.89
C GLY A 266 3.51 -1.34 -8.45
N VAL A 267 3.44 -0.04 -8.14
CA VAL A 267 2.45 0.87 -8.73
C VAL A 267 2.74 1.13 -10.21
N SER A 268 4.02 1.31 -10.55
CA SER A 268 4.45 1.51 -11.94
C SER A 268 4.00 0.39 -12.86
N VAL A 269 4.16 -0.88 -12.46
CA VAL A 269 3.72 -2.03 -13.26
C VAL A 269 2.21 -2.22 -13.26
N ALA A 270 1.54 -1.82 -12.18
CA ALA A 270 0.10 -1.98 -12.05
C ALA A 270 -0.71 -1.03 -12.94
N PHE A 271 -0.18 0.19 -13.13
CA PHE A 271 -0.85 1.26 -13.87
C PHE A 271 -0.12 1.70 -15.14
N GLY A 272 1.07 1.17 -15.41
CA GLY A 272 1.92 1.70 -16.48
C GLY A 272 2.43 3.13 -16.21
N ALA A 273 2.46 3.55 -14.93
CA ALA A 273 2.68 4.93 -14.47
C ALA A 273 3.95 5.03 -13.61
N PRO A 274 5.15 5.16 -14.19
CA PRO A 274 6.40 5.20 -13.44
C PRO A 274 6.54 6.44 -12.54
N ILE A 275 6.16 7.63 -12.99
CA ILE A 275 6.24 8.87 -12.20
C ILE A 275 5.19 8.82 -11.08
N GLY A 276 3.96 8.44 -11.42
CA GLY A 276 2.87 8.23 -10.46
C GLY A 276 3.24 7.21 -9.38
N GLY A 277 3.93 6.13 -9.73
CA GLY A 277 4.41 5.12 -8.80
C GLY A 277 5.42 5.68 -7.78
N VAL A 278 6.35 6.51 -8.20
CA VAL A 278 7.30 7.18 -7.29
C VAL A 278 6.59 8.14 -6.35
N LEU A 279 5.67 8.95 -6.88
CA LEU A 279 4.89 9.89 -6.07
C LEU A 279 3.96 9.17 -5.08
N PHE A 280 3.36 8.05 -5.49
CA PHE A 280 2.58 7.20 -4.59
C PHE A 280 3.43 6.67 -3.44
N SER A 281 4.62 6.17 -3.73
CA SER A 281 5.53 5.70 -2.68
C SER A 281 5.93 6.82 -1.73
N LEU A 282 6.09 8.05 -2.23
CA LEU A 282 6.43 9.23 -1.42
C LEU A 282 5.24 9.72 -0.58
N GLU A 283 4.04 9.86 -1.19
CA GLU A 283 2.86 10.49 -0.59
C GLU A 283 2.14 9.57 0.39
N GLU A 284 2.01 8.28 0.05
CA GLU A 284 1.14 7.37 0.78
C GLU A 284 1.87 6.31 1.60
N VAL A 285 2.96 5.74 1.05
CA VAL A 285 3.52 4.51 1.63
C VAL A 285 4.73 4.77 2.50
N SER A 286 5.60 5.70 2.11
CA SER A 286 6.91 5.88 2.75
C SER A 286 6.85 6.85 3.92
N TYR A 287 7.34 6.40 5.06
CA TYR A 287 7.48 7.23 6.26
C TYR A 287 8.74 8.10 6.23
N TYR A 288 9.87 7.52 5.83
CA TYR A 288 11.16 8.18 5.67
C TYR A 288 11.67 7.99 4.24
N PHE A 289 11.78 9.10 3.51
CA PHE A 289 12.13 9.10 2.09
C PHE A 289 13.29 10.06 1.78
N PRO A 290 14.56 9.64 1.92
CA PRO A 290 15.69 10.48 1.58
C PRO A 290 15.80 10.72 0.07
N MET A 291 16.36 11.87 -0.34
CA MET A 291 16.48 12.26 -1.76
C MET A 291 17.22 11.21 -2.63
N LYS A 292 18.17 10.47 -2.05
CA LYS A 292 18.83 9.35 -2.76
C LYS A 292 17.87 8.23 -3.11
N THR A 293 16.86 7.98 -2.29
CA THR A 293 15.84 6.98 -2.52
C THR A 293 14.91 7.38 -3.66
N LEU A 294 14.62 8.69 -3.83
CA LEU A 294 13.82 9.20 -4.94
C LEU A 294 14.36 8.75 -6.30
N TRP A 295 15.65 8.99 -6.54
CA TRP A 295 16.30 8.60 -7.79
C TRP A 295 16.33 7.08 -8.01
N ARG A 296 16.56 6.32 -6.95
CA ARG A 296 16.54 4.86 -7.02
C ARG A 296 15.14 4.32 -7.28
N SER A 297 14.12 4.90 -6.63
CA SER A 297 12.72 4.55 -6.84
C SER A 297 12.29 4.84 -8.28
N PHE A 298 12.69 6.01 -8.80
CA PHE A 298 12.43 6.38 -10.19
C PHE A 298 13.07 5.38 -11.16
N PHE A 299 14.33 5.04 -10.97
CA PHE A 299 15.03 4.06 -11.79
C PHE A 299 14.37 2.67 -11.70
N CYS A 300 14.01 2.22 -10.50
CA CYS A 300 13.31 0.95 -10.29
C CYS A 300 11.96 0.91 -11.04
N ALA A 301 11.17 1.97 -10.91
CA ALA A 301 9.87 2.11 -11.56
C ALA A 301 10.00 2.15 -13.09
N LEU A 302 11.00 2.87 -13.61
CA LEU A 302 11.30 2.94 -15.04
C LEU A 302 11.66 1.56 -15.61
N ILE A 303 12.56 0.82 -14.95
CA ILE A 303 12.95 -0.53 -15.40
C ILE A 303 11.75 -1.48 -15.35
N ALA A 304 10.94 -1.41 -14.30
CA ALA A 304 9.76 -2.25 -14.17
C ALA A 304 8.72 -1.98 -15.27
N ALA A 305 8.44 -0.70 -15.57
CA ALA A 305 7.57 -0.30 -16.68
C ALA A 305 8.12 -0.73 -18.04
N PHE A 306 9.45 -0.59 -18.23
CA PHE A 306 10.12 -1.02 -19.46
C PHE A 306 9.96 -2.52 -19.70
N VAL A 307 10.11 -3.35 -18.66
CA VAL A 307 9.93 -4.81 -18.79
C VAL A 307 8.49 -5.15 -19.14
N VAL A 308 7.50 -4.56 -18.46
CA VAL A 308 6.08 -4.79 -18.76
C VAL A 308 5.78 -4.44 -20.21
N ARG A 309 6.25 -3.26 -20.67
CA ARG A 309 6.06 -2.83 -22.05
C ARG A 309 6.78 -3.73 -23.06
N SER A 310 7.96 -4.27 -22.72
CA SER A 310 8.71 -5.16 -23.61
C SER A 310 8.06 -6.52 -23.80
N ILE A 311 7.30 -6.99 -22.81
CA ILE A 311 6.52 -8.24 -22.89
C ILE A 311 5.16 -7.97 -23.57
N ASP A 312 4.72 -6.71 -23.56
CA ASP A 312 3.46 -6.20 -24.13
C ASP A 312 2.22 -7.04 -23.75
N PRO A 313 1.89 -7.12 -22.45
CA PRO A 313 0.74 -7.90 -22.01
C PRO A 313 -0.62 -7.32 -22.45
N TYR A 314 -0.61 -6.09 -22.98
CA TYR A 314 -1.82 -5.37 -23.40
C TYR A 314 -2.11 -5.44 -24.90
N GLY A 315 -1.18 -5.96 -25.72
CA GLY A 315 -1.36 -6.20 -27.14
C GLY A 315 -1.61 -4.94 -28.01
N ASN A 316 -1.58 -3.74 -27.45
CA ASN A 316 -1.94 -2.50 -28.11
C ASN A 316 -0.71 -1.68 -28.50
N GLU A 317 -0.81 -0.93 -29.61
CA GLU A 317 0.23 0.02 -30.05
C GLU A 317 0.49 1.12 -29.02
N HIS A 318 -0.48 1.42 -28.15
CA HIS A 318 -0.40 2.45 -27.12
C HIS A 318 0.26 1.94 -25.83
N SER A 319 1.18 2.75 -25.30
CA SER A 319 1.97 2.42 -24.10
C SER A 319 1.23 2.64 -22.78
N VAL A 320 -0.04 3.01 -22.80
CA VAL A 320 -0.85 3.36 -21.62
C VAL A 320 -2.08 2.45 -21.51
N LEU A 321 -2.48 2.15 -20.29
CA LEU A 321 -3.57 1.19 -20.01
C LEU A 321 -4.93 1.67 -20.56
N PHE A 322 -5.22 2.96 -20.49
CA PHE A 322 -6.46 3.56 -20.97
C PHE A 322 -6.15 4.77 -21.86
N TYR A 323 -5.58 4.52 -23.03
CA TYR A 323 -5.29 5.62 -23.97
C TYR A 323 -6.59 6.29 -24.41
N VAL A 324 -6.64 7.60 -24.22
CA VAL A 324 -7.78 8.42 -24.63
C VAL A 324 -7.28 9.72 -25.23
N GLU A 325 -7.70 9.99 -26.45
CA GLU A 325 -7.48 11.26 -27.11
C GLU A 325 -8.83 11.88 -27.45
N TYR A 326 -9.11 13.06 -26.90
CA TYR A 326 -10.32 13.81 -27.20
C TYR A 326 -10.00 14.92 -28.18
N ASN A 327 -10.81 15.05 -29.20
CA ASN A 327 -10.63 16.01 -30.27
C ASN A 327 -10.82 17.48 -29.84
N LYS A 328 -11.50 17.70 -28.70
CA LYS A 328 -11.85 19.04 -28.22
C LYS A 328 -11.23 19.32 -26.84
N PRO A 329 -10.75 20.58 -26.62
CA PRO A 329 -10.35 21.02 -25.29
C PRO A 329 -11.58 21.20 -24.39
N TRP A 330 -11.37 21.08 -23.07
CA TRP A 330 -12.41 21.38 -22.09
C TRP A 330 -12.65 22.90 -21.98
N MET A 331 -13.89 23.29 -21.66
CA MET A 331 -14.30 24.68 -21.47
C MET A 331 -14.17 25.12 -20.01
N PHE A 332 -13.86 26.40 -19.77
CA PHE A 332 -13.73 26.92 -18.41
C PHE A 332 -15.01 26.74 -17.57
N VAL A 333 -16.18 26.81 -18.18
CA VAL A 333 -17.47 26.60 -17.52
C VAL A 333 -17.64 25.16 -17.00
N GLU A 334 -17.02 24.20 -17.64
CA GLU A 334 -17.05 22.79 -17.21
C GLU A 334 -16.31 22.57 -15.88
N LEU A 335 -15.53 23.54 -15.40
CA LEU A 335 -14.87 23.45 -14.10
C LEU A 335 -15.89 23.35 -12.94
N ILE A 336 -17.06 23.96 -13.08
CA ILE A 336 -18.12 23.90 -12.06
C ILE A 336 -18.66 22.46 -11.88
N PRO A 337 -19.11 21.75 -12.95
CA PRO A 337 -19.48 20.35 -12.84
C PRO A 337 -18.31 19.43 -12.44
N PHE A 338 -17.05 19.75 -12.76
CA PHE A 338 -15.91 18.99 -12.28
C PHE A 338 -15.70 19.13 -10.76
N LEU A 339 -15.85 20.32 -10.20
CA LEU A 339 -15.87 20.54 -8.75
C LEU A 339 -17.05 19.81 -8.07
N PHE A 340 -18.22 19.83 -8.70
CA PHE A 340 -19.38 19.07 -8.23
C PHE A 340 -19.09 17.57 -8.21
N LEU A 341 -18.49 17.01 -9.26
CA LEU A 341 -18.03 15.62 -9.29
C LEU A 341 -17.02 15.33 -8.18
N GLY A 342 -16.11 16.27 -7.91
CA GLY A 342 -15.20 16.18 -6.79
C GLY A 342 -15.93 16.05 -5.46
N ALA A 343 -16.91 16.91 -5.20
CA ALA A 343 -17.71 16.87 -3.97
C ALA A 343 -18.50 15.56 -3.84
N VAL A 344 -19.15 15.10 -4.89
CA VAL A 344 -19.87 13.82 -4.93
C VAL A 344 -18.90 12.65 -4.69
N GLY A 345 -17.72 12.67 -5.30
CA GLY A 345 -16.68 11.66 -5.09
C GLY A 345 -16.22 11.57 -3.64
N GLY A 346 -16.01 12.72 -2.97
CA GLY A 346 -15.69 12.79 -1.56
C GLY A 346 -16.76 12.20 -0.64
N LEU A 347 -18.04 12.49 -0.93
CA LEU A 347 -19.17 11.92 -0.20
C LEU A 347 -19.29 10.41 -0.39
N ILE A 348 -19.21 9.92 -1.62
CA ILE A 348 -19.24 8.48 -1.93
C ILE A 348 -18.07 7.78 -1.22
N GLY A 349 -16.86 8.36 -1.27
CA GLY A 349 -15.69 7.83 -0.61
C GLY A 349 -15.88 7.68 0.90
N THR A 350 -16.36 8.71 1.56
CA THR A 350 -16.61 8.67 3.01
C THR A 350 -17.68 7.66 3.40
N LEU A 351 -18.78 7.62 2.64
CA LEU A 351 -19.85 6.64 2.86
C LEU A 351 -19.33 5.21 2.68
N PHE A 352 -18.52 4.99 1.63
CA PHE A 352 -17.90 3.69 1.37
C PHE A 352 -17.00 3.25 2.51
N ILE A 353 -16.11 4.12 3.00
CA ILE A 353 -15.20 3.81 4.12
C ILE A 353 -16.00 3.42 5.36
N ARG A 354 -17.01 4.21 5.75
CA ARG A 354 -17.85 3.92 6.92
C ARG A 354 -18.58 2.58 6.77
N ALA A 355 -19.17 2.34 5.60
CA ALA A 355 -19.90 1.10 5.33
C ALA A 355 -18.98 -0.12 5.34
N ASN A 356 -17.78 -0.03 4.75
CA ASN A 356 -16.81 -1.13 4.74
C ASN A 356 -16.28 -1.44 6.14
N ILE A 357 -15.91 -0.43 6.95
CA ILE A 357 -15.46 -0.63 8.32
C ILE A 357 -16.58 -1.21 9.20
N TRP A 358 -17.84 -0.70 9.04
CA TRP A 358 -18.99 -1.27 9.73
C TRP A 358 -19.19 -2.75 9.37
N TRP A 359 -19.14 -3.11 8.07
CA TRP A 359 -19.26 -4.48 7.61
C TRP A 359 -18.13 -5.37 8.17
N THR A 360 -16.90 -4.90 8.12
CA THR A 360 -15.74 -5.64 8.64
C THR A 360 -15.84 -5.87 10.16
N ARG A 361 -16.33 -4.88 10.91
CA ARG A 361 -16.60 -4.99 12.36
C ARG A 361 -17.73 -5.98 12.64
N PHE A 362 -18.84 -5.88 11.90
CA PHE A 362 -19.95 -6.81 12.00
C PHE A 362 -19.51 -8.26 11.74
N LYS A 363 -18.72 -8.47 10.71
CA LYS A 363 -18.16 -9.78 10.35
C LYS A 363 -17.26 -10.35 11.44
N LYS A 364 -16.36 -9.55 12.00
CA LYS A 364 -15.46 -9.97 13.10
C LYS A 364 -16.24 -10.48 14.32
N ASN A 365 -17.40 -9.90 14.60
CA ASN A 365 -18.25 -10.25 15.73
C ASN A 365 -19.27 -11.37 15.41
N SER A 366 -19.42 -11.76 14.13
CA SER A 366 -20.39 -12.76 13.70
C SER A 366 -19.75 -14.14 13.48
N LYS A 367 -20.59 -15.20 13.45
CA LYS A 367 -20.15 -16.57 13.09
C LYS A 367 -19.57 -16.66 11.67
N LEU A 368 -19.88 -15.71 10.79
CA LEU A 368 -19.39 -15.68 9.42
C LEU A 368 -17.85 -15.54 9.36
N GLY A 369 -17.26 -14.79 10.28
CA GLY A 369 -15.80 -14.64 10.40
C GLY A 369 -15.04 -15.94 10.70
N GLN A 370 -15.71 -16.95 11.26
CA GLN A 370 -15.12 -18.25 11.55
C GLN A 370 -14.97 -19.15 10.30
N TYR A 371 -15.78 -18.90 9.27
CA TYR A 371 -15.81 -19.71 8.03
C TYR A 371 -15.42 -18.87 6.80
N PRO A 372 -14.13 -18.49 6.66
CA PRO A 372 -13.70 -17.55 5.62
C PRO A 372 -13.88 -18.05 4.19
N ILE A 373 -13.78 -19.38 3.94
CA ILE A 373 -14.00 -19.95 2.60
C ILE A 373 -15.48 -19.85 2.22
N THR A 374 -16.37 -20.15 3.16
CA THR A 374 -17.82 -20.04 2.92
C THR A 374 -18.21 -18.59 2.64
N GLU A 375 -17.63 -17.63 3.35
CA GLU A 375 -17.81 -16.20 3.06
C GLU A 375 -17.41 -15.86 1.62
N VAL A 376 -16.21 -16.26 1.19
CA VAL A 376 -15.73 -16.03 -0.18
C VAL A 376 -16.68 -16.61 -1.21
N LEU A 377 -17.14 -17.86 -1.02
CA LEU A 377 -18.07 -18.52 -1.96
C LEU A 377 -19.44 -17.83 -1.98
N LEU A 378 -19.99 -17.40 -0.83
CA LEU A 378 -21.27 -16.70 -0.78
C LEU A 378 -21.20 -15.33 -1.47
N VAL A 379 -20.17 -14.55 -1.21
CA VAL A 379 -19.98 -13.25 -1.86
C VAL A 379 -19.80 -13.42 -3.37
N THR A 380 -19.01 -14.43 -3.79
CA THR A 380 -18.80 -14.70 -5.22
C THR A 380 -20.08 -15.17 -5.90
N LEU A 381 -20.86 -16.05 -5.27
CA LEU A 381 -22.14 -16.52 -5.79
C LEU A 381 -23.11 -15.35 -5.97
N ALA A 382 -23.25 -14.49 -4.96
CA ALA A 382 -24.10 -13.30 -5.02
C ALA A 382 -23.64 -12.36 -6.15
N THR A 383 -22.33 -12.11 -6.26
CA THR A 383 -21.76 -11.24 -7.29
C THR A 383 -21.98 -11.81 -8.69
N ALA A 384 -21.77 -13.11 -8.90
CA ALA A 384 -21.95 -13.74 -10.19
C ALA A 384 -23.43 -13.78 -10.62
N ILE A 385 -24.36 -14.10 -9.70
CA ILE A 385 -25.80 -14.13 -9.99
C ILE A 385 -26.34 -12.75 -10.31
N VAL A 386 -26.02 -11.75 -9.48
CA VAL A 386 -26.57 -10.40 -9.65
C VAL A 386 -25.88 -9.63 -10.77
N GLY A 387 -24.57 -9.92 -10.99
CA GLY A 387 -23.78 -9.21 -11.99
C GLY A 387 -24.00 -9.66 -13.43
N TYR A 388 -24.32 -10.91 -13.70
CA TYR A 388 -24.41 -11.44 -15.06
C TYR A 388 -25.52 -10.82 -15.93
N PRO A 389 -26.74 -10.53 -15.42
CA PRO A 389 -27.83 -10.00 -16.25
C PRO A 389 -27.55 -8.63 -16.84
N ASN A 390 -26.78 -7.78 -16.15
CA ASN A 390 -26.45 -6.44 -16.64
C ASN A 390 -25.11 -6.48 -17.41
N PRO A 391 -25.09 -6.09 -18.70
CA PRO A 391 -23.89 -6.15 -19.53
C PRO A 391 -22.72 -5.32 -18.96
N TYR A 392 -22.99 -4.19 -18.28
CA TYR A 392 -21.95 -3.36 -17.66
C TYR A 392 -21.36 -3.96 -16.38
N THR A 393 -22.08 -4.81 -15.67
CA THR A 393 -21.53 -5.51 -14.49
C THR A 393 -20.91 -6.85 -14.85
N ARG A 394 -21.29 -7.45 -15.96
CA ARG A 394 -20.76 -8.71 -16.47
C ARG A 394 -19.33 -8.59 -16.99
N MET A 395 -19.03 -7.52 -17.73
CA MET A 395 -17.69 -7.27 -18.27
C MET A 395 -16.67 -6.97 -17.16
N SER A 396 -15.38 -7.15 -17.47
CA SER A 396 -14.30 -6.82 -16.53
C SER A 396 -14.32 -5.34 -16.19
N SER A 397 -13.95 -4.98 -14.94
CA SER A 397 -13.94 -3.59 -14.51
C SER A 397 -12.98 -2.73 -15.33
N THR A 398 -11.86 -3.30 -15.81
CA THR A 398 -10.90 -2.62 -16.68
C THR A 398 -11.52 -2.27 -18.04
N ARG A 399 -12.19 -3.23 -18.68
CA ARG A 399 -12.88 -2.99 -19.96
C ARG A 399 -14.01 -1.98 -19.82
N LEU A 400 -14.75 -2.03 -18.70
CA LEU A 400 -15.79 -1.06 -18.41
C LEU A 400 -15.23 0.37 -18.27
N ILE A 401 -14.10 0.55 -17.57
CA ILE A 401 -13.44 1.87 -17.43
C ILE A 401 -13.01 2.39 -18.80
N TYR A 402 -12.41 1.53 -19.62
CA TYR A 402 -12.02 1.91 -20.99
C TYR A 402 -13.22 2.39 -21.81
N LEU A 403 -14.33 1.64 -21.76
CA LEU A 403 -15.58 2.00 -22.41
C LEU A 403 -16.14 3.34 -21.89
N MET A 404 -16.09 3.59 -20.57
CA MET A 404 -16.56 4.85 -19.98
C MET A 404 -15.71 6.06 -20.42
N PHE A 405 -14.41 5.86 -20.61
CA PHE A 405 -13.48 6.91 -21.04
C PHE A 405 -13.56 7.17 -22.56
N SER A 406 -13.96 6.17 -23.34
CA SER A 406 -14.03 6.29 -24.80
C SER A 406 -15.00 7.37 -25.24
N GLN A 407 -14.69 8.01 -26.39
CA GLN A 407 -15.61 8.93 -27.05
C GLN A 407 -16.49 8.16 -28.04
N CYS A 408 -17.78 8.43 -28.02
CA CYS A 408 -18.72 7.87 -28.98
C CYS A 408 -18.45 8.44 -30.37
N GLY A 409 -18.08 7.59 -31.33
CA GLY A 409 -17.86 7.92 -32.71
C GLY A 409 -18.88 7.24 -33.64
N ILE A 410 -18.88 7.62 -34.90
CA ILE A 410 -19.80 7.12 -35.94
C ILE A 410 -19.60 5.60 -36.19
N ALA A 411 -18.41 5.07 -35.87
CA ALA A 411 -18.02 3.67 -36.12
C ALA A 411 -18.16 2.77 -34.89
N ASN A 412 -18.55 3.28 -33.74
CA ASN A 412 -18.60 2.52 -32.50
C ASN A 412 -20.02 1.99 -32.27
N ASP A 413 -20.24 0.72 -32.51
CA ASP A 413 -21.47 -0.03 -32.19
C ASP A 413 -21.57 -0.43 -30.71
N ASP A 414 -20.86 0.25 -29.83
CA ASP A 414 -20.90 -0.05 -28.41
C ASP A 414 -22.26 0.36 -27.79
N LEU A 415 -22.80 -0.53 -26.95
CA LEU A 415 -24.06 -0.34 -26.21
C LEU A 415 -24.18 1.02 -25.49
N LEU A 416 -23.05 1.67 -25.17
CA LEU A 416 -22.97 2.95 -24.52
C LEU A 416 -23.17 4.12 -25.49
N CYS A 417 -22.85 3.93 -26.76
CA CYS A 417 -22.85 4.92 -27.83
C CYS A 417 -24.11 4.85 -28.69
N ASP A 418 -25.08 4.06 -28.33
CA ASP A 418 -26.38 3.92 -28.99
C ASP A 418 -27.28 5.12 -28.65
N TYR A 419 -26.78 6.30 -28.96
CA TYR A 419 -27.57 7.53 -29.06
C TYR A 419 -28.30 7.49 -30.38
N ASN A 420 -29.36 6.76 -30.55
CA ASN A 420 -30.21 6.67 -31.74
C ASN A 420 -29.94 7.76 -32.84
N ARG A 421 -28.72 7.73 -33.37
CA ARG A 421 -28.37 8.48 -34.55
C ARG A 421 -29.02 7.68 -35.70
N ASN A 422 -30.26 7.98 -36.03
CA ASN A 422 -30.90 7.51 -37.23
C ASN A 422 -30.13 8.07 -38.46
N PHE A 423 -29.07 7.37 -38.84
CA PHE A 423 -28.33 7.62 -40.09
C PHE A 423 -29.09 7.11 -41.31
N THR A 424 -30.41 7.35 -41.38
CA THR A 424 -31.16 6.91 -42.53
C THR A 424 -31.00 7.82 -43.79
N ASP A 425 -30.36 8.99 -43.65
CA ASP A 425 -30.15 9.83 -44.81
C ASP A 425 -28.78 10.52 -44.80
N VAL A 426 -27.87 10.00 -45.59
CA VAL A 426 -26.53 10.54 -45.83
C VAL A 426 -26.55 11.95 -46.52
N ASN A 427 -27.72 12.44 -46.93
CA ASN A 427 -27.89 13.67 -47.71
C ASN A 427 -28.70 14.79 -47.03
N SER A 428 -29.27 14.58 -45.87
CA SER A 428 -29.90 15.65 -45.12
C SER A 428 -28.98 16.17 -44.03
N ALA A 429 -28.91 17.51 -43.92
CA ALA A 429 -28.18 18.22 -42.89
C ALA A 429 -28.45 17.55 -41.54
N VAL A 430 -27.35 17.18 -40.87
CA VAL A 430 -27.36 16.42 -39.62
C VAL A 430 -28.18 17.18 -38.60
N GLU A 431 -29.47 16.90 -38.50
CA GLU A 431 -30.24 17.18 -37.31
C GLU A 431 -29.66 16.26 -36.22
N LEU A 432 -29.01 16.86 -35.23
CA LEU A 432 -28.62 16.16 -34.02
C LEU A 432 -29.89 15.49 -33.46
N ALA A 433 -30.02 14.20 -33.58
CA ALA A 433 -31.14 13.47 -33.05
C ALA A 433 -31.26 13.74 -31.54
N GLU A 434 -32.42 14.09 -31.09
CA GLU A 434 -32.78 14.10 -29.66
C GLU A 434 -32.31 12.79 -29.04
N ALA A 435 -31.87 12.82 -27.78
CA ALA A 435 -31.50 11.64 -27.03
C ALA A 435 -32.63 10.60 -27.14
N GLY A 436 -32.38 9.58 -27.94
CA GLY A 436 -33.37 8.56 -28.24
C GLY A 436 -33.55 7.58 -27.08
N PRO A 437 -34.46 6.59 -27.22
CA PRO A 437 -34.74 5.57 -26.20
C PRO A 437 -33.50 4.79 -25.75
N GLY A 438 -32.44 4.64 -26.61
CA GLY A 438 -31.20 3.96 -26.29
C GLY A 438 -30.40 4.64 -25.17
N VAL A 439 -30.35 5.97 -25.13
CA VAL A 439 -29.68 6.73 -24.05
C VAL A 439 -30.34 6.49 -22.70
N PHE A 440 -31.67 6.50 -22.67
CA PHE A 440 -32.42 6.26 -21.43
C PHE A 440 -32.13 4.85 -20.87
N GLN A 441 -32.09 3.86 -21.73
CA GLN A 441 -31.76 2.47 -21.35
C GLN A 441 -30.31 2.37 -20.82
N ALA A 442 -29.35 2.99 -21.50
CA ALA A 442 -27.93 3.02 -21.04
C ALA A 442 -27.80 3.70 -19.68
N VAL A 443 -28.46 4.86 -19.47
CA VAL A 443 -28.44 5.58 -18.19
C VAL A 443 -29.06 4.76 -17.06
N TRP A 444 -30.18 4.06 -17.32
CA TRP A 444 -30.80 3.19 -16.32
C TRP A 444 -29.91 2.00 -15.95
N LEU A 445 -29.34 1.30 -16.94
CA LEU A 445 -28.47 0.15 -16.72
C LEU A 445 -27.16 0.56 -16.01
N LEU A 446 -26.59 1.74 -16.36
CA LEU A 446 -25.41 2.28 -15.67
C LEU A 446 -25.73 2.67 -14.23
N SER A 447 -26.90 3.28 -13.97
CA SER A 447 -27.31 3.64 -12.62
C SER A 447 -27.47 2.39 -11.75
N LEU A 448 -28.10 1.33 -12.29
CA LEU A 448 -28.19 0.03 -11.63
C LEU A 448 -26.82 -0.59 -11.40
N ALA A 449 -25.93 -0.53 -12.42
CA ALA A 449 -24.56 -1.02 -12.31
C ALA A 449 -23.77 -0.29 -11.20
N LEU A 450 -23.96 1.02 -11.05
CA LEU A 450 -23.33 1.82 -9.99
C LEU A 450 -23.74 1.32 -8.60
N ILE A 451 -25.03 1.18 -8.35
CA ILE A 451 -25.55 0.69 -7.06
C ILE A 451 -25.02 -0.70 -6.74
N LEU A 452 -25.03 -1.59 -7.73
CA LEU A 452 -24.52 -2.95 -7.58
C LEU A 452 -22.99 -2.96 -7.32
N LYS A 453 -22.22 -2.18 -8.09
CA LYS A 453 -20.77 -2.09 -7.92
C LYS A 453 -20.39 -1.54 -6.54
N ILE A 454 -21.02 -0.48 -6.05
CA ILE A 454 -20.79 0.06 -4.71
C ILE A 454 -21.09 -0.99 -3.65
N SER A 455 -22.29 -1.57 -3.68
CA SER A 455 -22.74 -2.55 -2.68
C SER A 455 -21.83 -3.80 -2.67
N LEU A 456 -21.58 -4.39 -3.83
CA LEU A 456 -20.75 -5.59 -3.93
C LEU A 456 -19.30 -5.33 -3.55
N THR A 457 -18.74 -4.14 -3.84
CA THR A 457 -17.39 -3.78 -3.43
C THR A 457 -17.25 -3.67 -1.91
N ILE A 458 -18.27 -3.10 -1.21
CA ILE A 458 -18.29 -3.03 0.26
C ILE A 458 -18.16 -4.43 0.88
N PHE A 459 -18.85 -5.42 0.32
CA PHE A 459 -18.78 -6.81 0.81
C PHE A 459 -17.51 -7.53 0.38
N THR A 460 -16.97 -7.24 -0.80
CA THR A 460 -15.79 -7.91 -1.36
C THR A 460 -14.50 -7.46 -0.67
N ILE A 461 -14.36 -6.17 -0.31
CA ILE A 461 -13.18 -5.68 0.38
C ILE A 461 -13.18 -6.17 1.83
N GLY A 462 -12.16 -6.96 2.17
CA GLY A 462 -11.98 -7.56 3.50
C GLY A 462 -12.31 -9.05 3.59
N ILE A 463 -12.71 -9.73 2.50
CA ILE A 463 -12.79 -11.19 2.44
C ILE A 463 -11.37 -11.80 2.33
N LYS A 464 -11.23 -13.09 2.62
CA LYS A 464 -9.92 -13.79 2.67
C LYS A 464 -9.39 -14.20 1.28
N VAL A 465 -9.29 -13.20 0.38
CA VAL A 465 -8.61 -13.32 -0.93
C VAL A 465 -7.71 -12.09 -1.13
N PRO A 466 -6.70 -12.14 -2.01
CA PRO A 466 -5.99 -10.93 -2.41
C PRO A 466 -6.95 -9.96 -3.10
N ALA A 467 -7.00 -8.71 -2.66
CA ALA A 467 -7.98 -7.74 -3.13
C ALA A 467 -7.42 -6.32 -3.12
N GLY A 468 -7.50 -5.60 -4.25
CA GLY A 468 -7.18 -4.18 -4.36
C GLY A 468 -8.44 -3.34 -4.55
N ILE A 469 -8.40 -2.10 -4.09
CA ILE A 469 -9.55 -1.18 -4.13
C ILE A 469 -9.49 -0.18 -5.29
N TYR A 470 -8.36 0.00 -5.95
CA TYR A 470 -8.16 1.05 -6.96
C TYR A 470 -9.10 0.93 -8.16
N ILE A 471 -9.06 -0.18 -8.89
CA ILE A 471 -9.91 -0.40 -10.08
C ILE A 471 -11.40 -0.34 -9.75
N PRO A 472 -11.91 -0.97 -8.67
CA PRO A 472 -13.30 -0.79 -8.29
C PRO A 472 -13.68 0.66 -8.03
N SER A 473 -12.81 1.44 -7.36
CA SER A 473 -13.04 2.86 -7.09
C SER A 473 -13.05 3.70 -8.36
N LEU A 474 -12.09 3.47 -9.26
CA LEU A 474 -12.05 4.11 -10.58
C LEU A 474 -13.30 3.79 -11.39
N CYS A 475 -13.75 2.54 -11.38
CA CYS A 475 -14.93 2.08 -12.08
C CYS A 475 -16.22 2.78 -11.57
N MET A 476 -16.40 2.83 -10.25
CA MET A 476 -17.53 3.54 -9.65
C MET A 476 -17.53 5.02 -10.01
N GLY A 477 -16.36 5.66 -9.94
CA GLY A 477 -16.19 7.06 -10.30
C GLY A 477 -16.41 7.34 -11.78
N ALA A 478 -15.92 6.44 -12.66
CA ALA A 478 -16.13 6.54 -14.09
C ALA A 478 -17.62 6.50 -14.48
N ILE A 479 -18.38 5.61 -13.84
CA ILE A 479 -19.83 5.53 -14.06
C ILE A 479 -20.52 6.82 -13.61
N VAL A 480 -20.20 7.32 -12.40
CA VAL A 480 -20.77 8.60 -11.89
C VAL A 480 -20.42 9.75 -12.84
N GLY A 481 -19.16 9.85 -13.23
CA GLY A 481 -18.69 10.87 -14.15
C GLY A 481 -19.39 10.79 -15.51
N ARG A 482 -19.53 9.58 -16.08
CA ARG A 482 -20.22 9.36 -17.35
C ARG A 482 -21.69 9.79 -17.30
N LEU A 483 -22.40 9.45 -16.21
CA LEU A 483 -23.79 9.85 -16.03
C LEU A 483 -23.95 11.38 -15.96
N VAL A 484 -23.05 12.07 -15.24
CA VAL A 484 -23.04 13.54 -15.20
C VAL A 484 -22.66 14.11 -16.56
N GLY A 485 -21.70 13.51 -17.26
CA GLY A 485 -21.27 13.91 -18.61
C GLY A 485 -22.41 13.83 -19.63
N ILE A 486 -23.20 12.74 -19.63
CA ILE A 486 -24.39 12.58 -20.46
C ILE A 486 -25.44 13.66 -20.12
N ALA A 487 -25.67 13.92 -18.83
CA ALA A 487 -26.59 14.97 -18.41
C ALA A 487 -26.15 16.36 -18.88
N MET A 488 -24.85 16.67 -18.84
CA MET A 488 -24.30 17.93 -19.32
C MET A 488 -24.37 18.06 -20.85
N GLU A 489 -24.13 16.96 -21.57
CA GLU A 489 -24.29 16.89 -23.02
C GLU A 489 -25.74 17.19 -23.44
N GLN A 490 -26.72 16.57 -22.76
CA GLN A 490 -28.16 16.83 -22.97
C GLN A 490 -28.55 18.28 -22.62
N LEU A 491 -27.94 18.84 -21.56
CA LEU A 491 -28.19 20.22 -21.18
C LEU A 491 -27.67 21.19 -22.24
N ALA A 492 -26.46 20.94 -22.76
CA ALA A 492 -25.86 21.75 -23.81
C ALA A 492 -26.65 21.66 -25.13
N TYR A 493 -27.20 20.49 -25.44
CA TYR A 493 -28.04 20.27 -26.61
C TYR A 493 -29.36 21.03 -26.53
N ASN A 494 -30.07 20.93 -25.39
CA ASN A 494 -31.38 21.55 -25.19
C ASN A 494 -31.33 23.09 -25.01
N TYR A 495 -30.20 23.60 -24.48
CA TYR A 495 -30.00 25.02 -24.18
C TYR A 495 -28.73 25.61 -24.77
N PRO A 496 -28.52 25.58 -26.12
CA PRO A 496 -27.30 26.04 -26.76
C PRO A 496 -27.06 27.55 -26.59
N THR A 497 -28.10 28.33 -26.31
CA THR A 497 -28.05 29.78 -26.07
C THR A 497 -27.68 30.19 -24.66
N PHE A 498 -27.49 29.23 -23.76
CA PHE A 498 -27.05 29.53 -22.40
C PHE A 498 -25.67 30.20 -22.42
N TRP A 499 -25.50 31.27 -21.63
CA TRP A 499 -24.27 32.10 -21.66
C TRP A 499 -22.97 31.31 -21.52
N GLY A 500 -22.99 30.16 -20.87
CA GLY A 500 -21.82 29.28 -20.70
C GLY A 500 -21.47 28.44 -21.94
N PHE A 501 -22.43 28.23 -22.84
CA PHE A 501 -22.25 27.43 -24.05
C PHE A 501 -22.20 28.31 -25.31
N SER A 502 -22.70 29.55 -25.23
CA SER A 502 -22.90 30.48 -26.33
C SER A 502 -21.62 31.10 -26.90
N GLY A 503 -20.74 30.45 -27.40
CA GLY A 503 -19.52 30.97 -28.03
C GLY A 503 -18.63 29.86 -28.58
N GLU A 504 -18.73 28.70 -28.01
CA GLU A 504 -17.91 27.55 -28.38
C GLU A 504 -18.76 26.37 -28.85
N CYS A 505 -20.05 26.30 -28.43
CA CYS A 505 -20.99 25.30 -28.89
C CYS A 505 -21.82 25.82 -30.08
N SER A 506 -21.55 25.34 -31.30
CA SER A 506 -22.44 25.58 -32.44
C SER A 506 -23.54 24.51 -32.49
N ALA A 507 -24.70 24.88 -33.03
CA ALA A 507 -25.91 24.07 -33.04
C ALA A 507 -25.78 22.65 -33.64
N ASN A 508 -24.64 22.30 -34.23
CA ASN A 508 -24.42 21.00 -34.89
C ASN A 508 -23.04 20.38 -34.53
N SER A 509 -22.42 20.77 -33.41
CA SER A 509 -21.14 20.20 -33.00
C SER A 509 -21.26 19.56 -31.61
N ASP A 510 -20.74 18.34 -31.44
CA ASP A 510 -20.54 17.72 -30.14
C ASP A 510 -19.67 18.63 -29.29
N CYS A 511 -20.24 19.32 -28.32
CA CYS A 511 -19.56 20.34 -27.55
C CYS A 511 -18.94 19.79 -26.27
N ILE A 512 -19.60 18.84 -25.63
CA ILE A 512 -19.21 18.24 -24.36
C ILE A 512 -18.75 16.80 -24.61
N THR A 513 -17.67 16.39 -23.94
CA THR A 513 -17.10 15.04 -24.04
C THR A 513 -17.43 14.24 -22.78
N PRO A 514 -18.45 13.36 -22.75
CA PRO A 514 -18.80 12.57 -21.55
C PRO A 514 -17.66 11.68 -21.03
N GLY A 515 -16.75 11.24 -21.89
CA GLY A 515 -15.56 10.48 -21.50
C GLY A 515 -14.62 11.24 -20.57
N LEU A 516 -14.46 12.56 -20.77
CA LEU A 516 -13.68 13.41 -19.88
C LEU A 516 -14.32 13.48 -18.47
N TYR A 517 -15.64 13.61 -18.41
CA TYR A 517 -16.37 13.58 -17.14
C TYR A 517 -16.19 12.24 -16.42
N ALA A 518 -16.18 11.13 -17.16
CA ALA A 518 -15.92 9.82 -16.60
C ALA A 518 -14.50 9.73 -15.99
N MET A 519 -13.49 10.27 -16.65
CA MET A 519 -12.12 10.31 -16.16
C MET A 519 -11.99 11.18 -14.90
N VAL A 520 -12.61 12.37 -14.90
CA VAL A 520 -12.61 13.26 -13.73
C VAL A 520 -13.37 12.63 -12.55
N GLY A 521 -14.51 11.98 -12.82
CA GLY A 521 -15.29 11.26 -11.82
C GLY A 521 -14.52 10.07 -11.21
N ALA A 522 -13.77 9.34 -12.05
CA ALA A 522 -12.89 8.25 -11.59
C ALA A 522 -11.84 8.77 -10.59
N ALA A 523 -11.16 9.87 -10.92
CA ALA A 523 -10.22 10.51 -10.01
C ALA A 523 -10.90 11.02 -8.73
N ALA A 524 -12.10 11.59 -8.83
CA ALA A 524 -12.85 12.11 -7.70
C ALA A 524 -13.21 11.03 -6.67
N VAL A 525 -13.74 9.88 -7.10
CA VAL A 525 -14.11 8.80 -6.19
C VAL A 525 -12.89 8.11 -5.61
N LEU A 526 -11.86 7.84 -6.42
CA LEU A 526 -10.61 7.26 -5.92
C LEU A 526 -9.94 8.18 -4.90
N GLY A 527 -9.87 9.48 -5.16
CA GLY A 527 -9.36 10.48 -4.21
C GLY A 527 -10.18 10.56 -2.92
N GLY A 528 -11.51 10.42 -3.02
CA GLY A 528 -12.41 10.37 -1.87
C GLY A 528 -12.24 9.15 -0.98
N ILE A 529 -11.87 7.98 -1.55
CA ILE A 529 -11.65 6.72 -0.81
C ILE A 529 -10.24 6.68 -0.24
N THR A 530 -9.21 7.03 -1.02
CA THR A 530 -7.80 6.87 -0.64
C THR A 530 -7.22 8.11 0.03
N ARG A 531 -7.82 9.27 -0.12
CA ARG A 531 -7.31 10.59 0.33
C ARG A 531 -6.01 11.03 -0.32
N MET A 532 -5.59 10.36 -1.38
CA MET A 532 -4.44 10.76 -2.20
C MET A 532 -4.76 11.99 -3.06
N THR A 533 -3.76 12.80 -3.33
CA THR A 533 -3.92 14.04 -4.10
C THR A 533 -3.00 14.08 -5.31
N VAL A 534 -1.73 14.43 -5.11
CA VAL A 534 -0.76 14.65 -6.19
C VAL A 534 -0.46 13.35 -6.94
N ALA A 535 -0.18 12.29 -6.19
CA ALA A 535 0.11 10.99 -6.80
C ALA A 535 -1.05 10.49 -7.66
N LEU A 536 -2.30 10.69 -7.20
CA LEU A 536 -3.49 10.31 -7.94
C LEU A 536 -3.60 11.01 -9.29
N VAL A 537 -3.43 12.35 -9.32
CA VAL A 537 -3.52 13.14 -10.56
C VAL A 537 -2.45 12.69 -11.55
N VAL A 538 -1.23 12.46 -11.07
CA VAL A 538 -0.12 12.00 -11.91
C VAL A 538 -0.37 10.58 -12.45
N ILE A 539 -0.85 9.66 -11.62
CA ILE A 539 -1.25 8.32 -12.05
C ILE A 539 -2.33 8.42 -13.16
N MET A 540 -3.35 9.26 -12.97
CA MET A 540 -4.44 9.40 -13.94
C MET A 540 -3.97 9.93 -15.28
N PHE A 541 -3.09 10.95 -15.31
CA PHE A 541 -2.62 11.44 -16.60
C PHE A 541 -1.63 10.48 -17.28
N GLU A 542 -0.78 9.77 -16.53
CA GLU A 542 0.09 8.73 -17.11
C GLU A 542 -0.73 7.54 -17.64
N LEU A 543 -1.79 7.16 -16.92
CA LEU A 543 -2.70 6.07 -17.26
C LEU A 543 -3.50 6.34 -18.55
N THR A 544 -3.85 7.61 -18.81
CA THR A 544 -4.70 8.01 -19.94
C THR A 544 -3.93 8.69 -21.09
N GLY A 545 -2.70 9.13 -20.85
CA GLY A 545 -1.92 9.93 -21.79
C GLY A 545 -2.39 11.39 -21.93
N GLY A 546 -3.39 11.80 -21.16
CA GLY A 546 -4.12 13.06 -21.32
C GLY A 546 -3.53 14.24 -20.53
N VAL A 547 -2.39 14.78 -20.92
CA VAL A 547 -1.75 15.94 -20.24
C VAL A 547 -2.65 17.18 -20.22
N ARG A 548 -3.52 17.36 -21.22
CA ARG A 548 -4.45 18.52 -21.31
C ARG A 548 -5.50 18.56 -20.18
N TYR A 549 -5.75 17.44 -19.52
CA TYR A 549 -6.83 17.28 -18.52
C TYR A 549 -6.34 17.35 -17.07
N ILE A 550 -5.08 17.73 -16.85
CA ILE A 550 -4.48 17.81 -15.50
C ILE A 550 -5.27 18.79 -14.61
N VAL A 551 -5.66 19.95 -15.12
CA VAL A 551 -6.36 20.99 -14.33
C VAL A 551 -7.74 20.50 -13.84
N PRO A 552 -8.64 19.96 -14.69
CA PRO A 552 -9.86 19.30 -14.23
C PRO A 552 -9.66 18.21 -13.18
N LEU A 553 -8.66 17.34 -13.38
CA LEU A 553 -8.32 16.26 -12.45
C LEU A 553 -7.86 16.81 -11.10
N MET A 554 -7.01 17.84 -11.09
CA MET A 554 -6.54 18.49 -9.87
C MET A 554 -7.70 19.13 -9.09
N ALA A 555 -8.58 19.87 -9.78
CA ALA A 555 -9.73 20.54 -9.16
C ALA A 555 -10.67 19.53 -8.52
N ALA A 556 -11.00 18.46 -9.22
CA ALA A 556 -11.87 17.40 -8.71
C ALA A 556 -11.24 16.63 -7.55
N ALA A 557 -9.95 16.28 -7.63
CA ALA A 557 -9.24 15.58 -6.54
C ALA A 557 -9.16 16.44 -5.27
N MET A 558 -8.88 17.75 -5.40
CA MET A 558 -8.87 18.67 -4.26
C MET A 558 -10.27 18.82 -3.63
N ALA A 559 -11.29 19.03 -4.44
CA ALA A 559 -12.68 19.12 -3.96
C ALA A 559 -13.10 17.83 -3.24
N SER A 560 -12.76 16.67 -3.80
CA SER A 560 -13.03 15.37 -3.21
C SER A 560 -12.34 15.19 -1.86
N LYS A 561 -11.08 15.61 -1.74
CA LYS A 561 -10.36 15.57 -0.47
C LYS A 561 -11.00 16.49 0.56
N TRP A 562 -11.26 17.76 0.23
CA TRP A 562 -11.83 18.72 1.18
C TRP A 562 -13.21 18.28 1.70
N VAL A 563 -14.07 17.82 0.82
CA VAL A 563 -15.38 17.30 1.22
C VAL A 563 -15.23 16.03 2.05
N GLY A 564 -14.33 15.14 1.62
CA GLY A 564 -14.08 13.92 2.35
C GLY A 564 -13.53 14.18 3.75
N ASP A 565 -12.56 15.08 3.91
CA ASP A 565 -11.96 15.43 5.21
C ASP A 565 -12.98 16.12 6.15
N ALA A 566 -13.96 16.85 5.60
CA ALA A 566 -15.05 17.44 6.38
C ALA A 566 -15.96 16.39 7.06
N PHE A 567 -16.11 15.20 6.46
CA PHE A 567 -16.93 14.12 7.00
C PHE A 567 -16.14 13.00 7.70
N GLY A 568 -14.82 12.94 7.53
CA GLY A 568 -13.94 11.96 8.16
C GLY A 568 -12.51 12.13 7.66
N LYS A 569 -11.55 12.27 8.56
CA LYS A 569 -10.15 12.55 8.21
C LYS A 569 -9.42 11.37 7.57
N ASP A 570 -9.78 10.13 7.94
CA ASP A 570 -9.04 8.94 7.57
C ASP A 570 -9.41 8.44 6.17
N GLY A 571 -8.38 8.10 5.38
CA GLY A 571 -8.53 7.31 4.18
C GLY A 571 -8.82 5.85 4.50
N ILE A 572 -9.15 5.05 3.48
CA ILE A 572 -9.46 3.62 3.67
C ILE A 572 -8.28 2.85 4.29
N TYR A 573 -7.03 3.20 3.97
CA TYR A 573 -5.84 2.54 4.50
C TYR A 573 -5.62 2.86 5.96
N ASP A 574 -5.76 4.13 6.36
CA ASP A 574 -5.60 4.57 7.74
C ASP A 574 -6.73 4.03 8.62
N ALA A 575 -7.96 3.99 8.09
CA ALA A 575 -9.09 3.34 8.76
C ALA A 575 -8.87 1.84 9.00
N HIS A 576 -8.24 1.13 8.05
CA HIS A 576 -7.87 -0.29 8.25
C HIS A 576 -6.69 -0.47 9.21
N ILE A 577 -5.72 0.46 9.22
CA ILE A 577 -4.63 0.48 10.21
C ILE A 577 -5.21 0.61 11.62
N ALA A 578 -6.12 1.57 11.81
CA ALA A 578 -6.81 1.77 13.08
C ALA A 578 -7.69 0.57 13.48
N PHE A 579 -8.44 0.00 12.53
CA PHE A 579 -9.30 -1.17 12.78
C PHE A 579 -8.52 -2.43 13.19
N ASN A 580 -7.33 -2.62 12.63
CA ASN A 580 -6.46 -3.76 12.94
C ASN A 580 -5.54 -3.50 14.14
N ASP A 581 -5.65 -2.34 14.80
CA ASP A 581 -4.79 -1.92 15.93
C ASP A 581 -3.29 -1.98 15.58
N TYR A 582 -2.91 -1.70 14.32
CA TYR A 582 -1.50 -1.66 13.97
C TYR A 582 -0.80 -0.50 14.66
N PRO A 583 0.41 -0.71 15.20
CA PRO A 583 1.15 0.32 15.93
C PRO A 583 1.77 1.32 14.96
N PHE A 584 0.95 2.12 14.31
CA PHE A 584 1.33 3.14 13.34
C PHE A 584 1.33 4.52 13.99
N LEU A 585 2.36 5.32 13.71
CA LEU A 585 2.44 6.71 14.16
C LEU A 585 2.34 7.59 12.91
N ASP A 586 1.18 8.20 12.68
CA ASP A 586 0.97 9.04 11.50
C ASP A 586 1.86 10.29 11.55
N ASN A 587 2.53 10.59 10.43
CA ASN A 587 3.40 11.76 10.29
C ASN A 587 2.65 13.01 9.80
N LYS A 588 1.40 12.87 9.38
CA LYS A 588 0.57 13.94 8.83
C LYS A 588 -0.34 14.60 9.89
N GLU A 589 -0.56 13.92 11.02
CA GLU A 589 -1.50 14.37 12.04
C GLU A 589 -0.88 15.43 12.96
N GLU A 590 -1.58 16.54 13.17
CA GLU A 590 -1.19 17.56 14.13
C GLU A 590 -1.79 17.24 15.50
N PHE A 591 -0.94 17.12 16.51
CA PHE A 591 -1.32 16.92 17.89
C PHE A 591 -1.26 18.25 18.64
N GLY A 592 -2.42 18.76 19.05
CA GLY A 592 -2.50 19.94 19.91
C GLY A 592 -3.02 19.55 21.30
N HIS A 593 -2.13 19.23 22.23
CA HIS A 593 -2.49 18.90 23.61
C HIS A 593 -1.59 19.58 24.65
N THR A 594 -2.16 19.86 25.80
CA THR A 594 -1.49 20.50 26.93
C THR A 594 -0.70 19.52 27.83
N THR A 595 -0.68 18.20 27.50
CA THR A 595 0.03 17.19 28.28
C THR A 595 1.54 17.33 28.16
N LEU A 596 2.24 17.10 29.28
CA LEU A 596 3.68 17.20 29.38
C LEU A 596 4.35 15.80 29.35
N ALA A 597 5.64 15.76 29.10
CA ALA A 597 6.44 14.54 29.13
C ALA A 597 6.36 13.83 30.48
N ALA A 598 6.24 14.59 31.58
CA ALA A 598 6.08 14.05 32.92
C ALA A 598 4.81 13.18 33.11
N ASP A 599 3.75 13.49 32.36
CA ASP A 599 2.46 12.77 32.49
C ASP A 599 2.48 11.39 31.82
N VAL A 600 3.38 11.20 30.85
CA VAL A 600 3.44 10.00 29.98
C VAL A 600 4.62 9.11 30.30
N MET A 601 5.69 9.65 30.92
CA MET A 601 6.90 8.87 31.22
C MET A 601 6.62 7.67 32.13
N GLU A 602 7.41 6.60 31.95
CA GLU A 602 7.48 5.47 32.86
C GLU A 602 8.78 5.54 33.69
N PRO A 603 8.77 5.19 34.98
CA PRO A 603 7.67 4.61 35.77
C PRO A 603 6.70 5.66 36.32
N LYS A 604 5.42 5.30 36.40
CA LYS A 604 4.40 6.11 37.07
C LYS A 604 4.34 5.76 38.58
N GLY A 605 4.37 6.78 39.43
CA GLY A 605 4.21 6.63 40.87
C GLY A 605 5.44 6.04 41.58
N ALA A 606 5.24 5.16 42.56
CA ALA A 606 6.28 4.62 43.47
C ALA A 606 7.19 3.53 42.86
N LYS A 607 7.01 3.17 41.58
CA LYS A 607 7.88 2.20 40.92
C LYS A 607 9.25 2.82 40.63
N THR A 608 10.32 2.10 40.96
CA THR A 608 11.69 2.53 40.68
C THR A 608 12.13 2.08 39.30
N LEU A 609 12.79 2.96 38.58
CA LEU A 609 13.37 2.65 37.28
C LEU A 609 14.55 1.67 37.44
N SER A 610 14.62 0.66 36.57
CA SER A 610 15.77 -0.26 36.50
C SER A 610 16.97 0.46 35.90
N VAL A 611 17.90 0.92 36.72
CA VAL A 611 19.10 1.65 36.31
C VAL A 611 20.36 0.86 36.61
N LEU A 612 21.40 1.05 35.78
CA LEU A 612 22.76 0.59 36.05
C LEU A 612 23.56 1.75 36.66
N THR A 613 24.42 1.44 37.62
CA THR A 613 25.32 2.45 38.20
C THR A 613 26.67 2.42 37.51
N GLN A 614 27.35 3.58 37.51
CA GLN A 614 28.58 3.78 36.75
C GLN A 614 29.71 2.84 37.21
N ASP A 615 29.93 2.69 38.55
CA ASP A 615 31.09 1.99 39.10
C ASP A 615 30.79 1.19 40.38
N SER A 616 29.51 0.94 40.72
CA SER A 616 29.15 0.36 42.03
C SER A 616 28.42 -0.98 41.93
N MET A 617 28.24 -1.56 40.75
CA MET A 617 27.53 -2.83 40.57
C MET A 617 28.46 -3.99 40.23
N THR A 618 28.19 -5.15 40.82
CA THR A 618 28.83 -6.42 40.46
C THR A 618 28.22 -7.00 39.22
N LEU A 619 28.95 -7.90 38.54
CA LEU A 619 28.47 -8.58 37.36
C LEU A 619 27.21 -9.42 37.64
N GLU A 620 27.16 -10.07 38.82
CA GLU A 620 26.01 -10.82 39.25
C GLU A 620 24.75 -9.94 39.40
N ALA A 621 24.89 -8.74 39.98
CA ALA A 621 23.77 -7.79 40.12
C ALA A 621 23.27 -7.32 38.73
N VAL A 622 24.17 -7.12 37.78
CA VAL A 622 23.79 -6.77 36.38
C VAL A 622 23.10 -7.94 35.69
N GLU A 623 23.59 -9.17 35.87
CA GLU A 623 22.96 -10.37 35.31
C GLU A 623 21.58 -10.64 35.91
N THR A 624 21.39 -10.35 37.21
CA THR A 624 20.11 -10.44 37.86
C THR A 624 19.10 -9.49 37.29
N ILE A 625 19.47 -8.21 37.09
CA ILE A 625 18.62 -7.22 36.38
C ILE A 625 18.27 -7.71 34.97
N LEU A 626 19.24 -8.31 34.25
CA LEU A 626 19.02 -8.85 32.91
C LEU A 626 18.07 -10.06 32.90
N ARG A 627 18.02 -10.86 33.96
CA ARG A 627 17.10 -12.01 34.08
C ARG A 627 15.69 -11.57 34.48
N GLU A 628 15.58 -10.64 35.43
CA GLU A 628 14.31 -10.20 36.01
C GLU A 628 13.53 -9.25 35.11
N THR A 629 14.22 -8.55 34.19
CA THR A 629 13.58 -7.55 33.34
C THR A 629 13.60 -7.96 31.86
N THR A 630 12.59 -7.55 31.10
CA THR A 630 12.51 -7.73 29.63
C THR A 630 12.91 -6.47 28.87
N HIS A 631 13.40 -5.42 29.55
CA HIS A 631 13.71 -4.12 28.93
C HIS A 631 14.81 -4.23 27.87
N ASN A 632 14.67 -3.49 26.79
CA ASN A 632 15.61 -3.49 25.66
C ASN A 632 16.89 -2.69 25.92
N GLY A 633 16.95 -1.89 26.97
CA GLY A 633 18.12 -1.13 27.38
C GLY A 633 17.96 -0.51 28.74
N PHE A 634 19.06 -0.02 29.28
CA PHE A 634 19.15 0.49 30.62
C PHE A 634 19.87 1.83 30.65
N PRO A 635 19.32 2.83 31.32
CA PRO A 635 20.06 4.06 31.62
C PRO A 635 21.17 3.78 32.63
N VAL A 636 22.30 4.41 32.43
CA VAL A 636 23.44 4.37 33.34
C VAL A 636 23.51 5.68 34.10
N VAL A 637 23.52 5.60 35.43
CA VAL A 637 23.56 6.75 36.33
C VAL A 637 24.80 6.70 37.24
N ILE A 638 25.21 7.83 37.79
CA ILE A 638 26.37 7.88 38.68
C ILE A 638 26.11 7.04 39.93
N SER A 639 25.00 7.25 40.62
CA SER A 639 24.59 6.48 41.79
C SER A 639 23.07 6.38 41.84
N ARG A 640 22.54 5.38 42.56
CA ARG A 640 21.09 5.18 42.74
C ARG A 640 20.43 6.34 43.50
N GLU A 641 21.18 7.07 44.32
CA GLU A 641 20.68 8.18 45.11
C GLU A 641 20.67 9.51 44.31
N SER A 642 21.74 9.78 43.57
CA SER A 642 21.87 11.00 42.81
C SER A 642 21.08 11.02 41.51
N GLN A 643 20.88 9.85 40.88
CA GLN A 643 20.18 9.64 39.59
C GLN A 643 20.71 10.52 38.44
N PHE A 644 21.97 11.05 38.54
CA PHE A 644 22.55 11.79 37.43
C PHE A 644 22.88 10.88 36.25
N LEU A 645 22.33 11.21 35.09
CA LEU A 645 22.48 10.44 33.88
C LEU A 645 23.90 10.49 33.33
N VAL A 646 24.52 9.35 33.09
CA VAL A 646 25.83 9.22 32.43
C VAL A 646 25.68 8.79 30.99
N GLY A 647 24.70 7.92 30.69
CA GLY A 647 24.49 7.42 29.35
C GLY A 647 23.42 6.33 29.30
N PHE A 648 23.40 5.61 28.18
CA PHE A 648 22.43 4.54 27.93
C PHE A 648 23.11 3.32 27.34
N VAL A 649 22.73 2.12 27.77
CA VAL A 649 23.28 0.84 27.27
C VAL A 649 22.14 -0.05 26.78
N LEU A 650 22.27 -0.60 25.58
CA LEU A 650 21.34 -1.57 25.05
C LEU A 650 21.58 -2.95 25.67
N ARG A 651 20.49 -3.63 26.06
CA ARG A 651 20.52 -4.99 26.64
C ARG A 651 21.35 -5.97 25.80
N ARG A 652 21.18 -5.94 24.49
CA ARG A 652 21.88 -6.81 23.57
C ARG A 652 23.37 -6.60 23.59
N ASP A 653 23.82 -5.34 23.55
CA ASP A 653 25.26 -5.01 23.55
C ASP A 653 25.89 -5.37 24.90
N LEU A 654 25.11 -5.23 25.98
CA LEU A 654 25.51 -5.64 27.32
C LEU A 654 25.69 -7.18 27.40
N LEU A 655 24.73 -7.96 26.91
CA LEU A 655 24.81 -9.42 26.86
C LEU A 655 25.99 -9.93 26.02
N LEU A 656 26.21 -9.32 24.86
CA LEU A 656 27.33 -9.67 23.99
C LEU A 656 28.70 -9.33 24.66
N ALA A 657 28.79 -8.15 25.27
CA ALA A 657 30.02 -7.72 25.93
C ALA A 657 30.35 -8.61 27.15
N ILE A 658 29.35 -8.96 27.94
CA ILE A 658 29.52 -9.89 29.08
C ILE A 658 29.91 -11.29 28.57
N GLY A 659 29.23 -11.82 27.54
CA GLY A 659 29.55 -13.12 26.96
C GLY A 659 30.95 -13.19 26.39
N ASN A 660 31.42 -12.16 25.68
CA ASN A 660 32.76 -12.07 25.15
C ASN A 660 33.81 -11.93 26.26
N ALA A 661 33.53 -11.12 27.27
CA ALA A 661 34.46 -10.95 28.38
C ALA A 661 34.65 -12.26 29.16
N LYS A 662 33.63 -13.03 29.43
CA LYS A 662 33.68 -14.34 30.07
C LYS A 662 34.50 -15.37 29.24
N ARG A 663 34.57 -15.21 27.90
CA ARG A 663 35.34 -16.11 27.03
C ARG A 663 36.81 -15.70 26.87
N THR A 664 37.10 -14.39 26.92
CA THR A 664 38.43 -13.84 26.55
C THR A 664 39.25 -13.39 27.73
N GLN A 665 38.68 -13.21 28.93
CA GLN A 665 39.37 -12.76 30.13
C GLN A 665 39.26 -13.80 31.24
N ASP A 666 40.40 -14.39 31.62
CA ASP A 666 40.47 -15.33 32.72
C ASP A 666 40.30 -14.59 34.07
N GLY A 667 39.56 -15.18 35.00
CA GLY A 667 39.38 -14.67 36.35
C GLY A 667 38.16 -13.74 36.53
N ILE A 668 37.30 -13.54 35.53
CA ILE A 668 35.99 -12.84 35.69
C ILE A 668 35.03 -13.76 36.45
N THR A 669 34.57 -13.28 37.61
CA THR A 669 33.57 -13.96 38.46
C THR A 669 32.33 -13.07 38.59
N GLY A 670 31.25 -13.61 39.20
CA GLY A 670 30.04 -12.82 39.49
C GLY A 670 30.31 -11.59 40.36
N GLU A 671 31.35 -11.63 41.19
CA GLU A 671 31.77 -10.50 42.04
C GLU A 671 32.61 -9.45 41.32
N SER A 672 33.01 -9.67 40.05
CA SER A 672 33.73 -8.69 39.26
C SER A 672 32.96 -7.39 39.13
N LEU A 673 33.59 -6.24 39.35
CA LEU A 673 32.98 -4.94 39.26
C LEU A 673 32.76 -4.55 37.78
N VAL A 674 31.57 -4.07 37.46
CA VAL A 674 31.23 -3.54 36.13
C VAL A 674 31.49 -2.03 36.12
N ILE A 675 32.36 -1.57 35.21
CA ILE A 675 32.81 -0.17 35.14
C ILE A 675 32.46 0.45 33.80
N PHE A 676 31.78 1.59 33.88
CA PHE A 676 31.48 2.46 32.74
C PHE A 676 32.28 3.76 32.75
N SER A 677 33.06 4.04 33.80
CA SER A 677 33.93 5.21 33.90
C SER A 677 35.24 5.05 33.07
N PRO A 678 35.91 6.18 32.72
CA PRO A 678 37.21 6.12 32.02
C PRO A 678 38.35 5.65 32.95
N THR A 679 38.23 5.91 34.23
CA THR A 679 39.25 5.63 35.26
C THR A 679 38.82 4.46 36.13
N LEU A 680 39.80 3.63 36.53
CA LEU A 680 39.57 2.59 37.51
C LEU A 680 39.45 3.20 38.93
N PRO A 681 38.59 2.65 39.80
CA PRO A 681 38.60 3.05 41.22
C PRO A 681 39.98 2.76 41.80
N THR A 682 40.52 3.73 42.54
CA THR A 682 41.90 3.70 43.06
C THR A 682 42.19 2.65 44.13
N GLN A 683 41.17 1.92 44.62
CA GLN A 683 41.29 0.95 45.73
C GLN A 683 40.50 -0.35 45.47
N TRP A 684 40.42 -0.84 44.26
CA TRP A 684 39.77 -2.13 44.03
C TRP A 684 40.65 -3.32 44.40
N VAL A 685 40.24 -4.07 45.43
CA VAL A 685 40.83 -5.32 45.85
C VAL A 685 39.82 -6.41 45.57
N GLY A 686 39.88 -7.07 44.41
CA GLY A 686 38.92 -8.09 43.99
C GLY A 686 39.25 -8.69 42.63
N PRO A 687 38.36 -9.53 42.07
CA PRO A 687 38.53 -10.09 40.73
C PRO A 687 38.63 -9.00 39.66
N PRO A 688 39.22 -9.24 38.49
CA PRO A 688 39.44 -8.24 37.47
C PRO A 688 38.14 -7.54 37.06
N PRO A 689 38.12 -6.20 37.01
CA PRO A 689 36.91 -5.43 36.70
C PRO A 689 36.60 -5.48 35.20
N LEU A 690 35.29 -5.51 34.89
CA LEU A 690 34.80 -5.55 33.51
C LEU A 690 34.57 -4.13 33.00
N LYS A 691 35.35 -3.70 32.01
CA LYS A 691 35.27 -2.35 31.41
C LYS A 691 34.26 -2.35 30.26
N LEU A 692 33.09 -1.75 30.45
CA LEU A 692 32.00 -1.67 29.49
C LEU A 692 31.76 -0.30 28.85
N ARG A 693 32.66 0.66 29.06
CA ARG A 693 32.54 2.01 28.52
C ARG A 693 32.36 2.08 26.99
N ARG A 694 32.91 1.09 26.25
CA ARG A 694 32.82 1.05 24.77
C ARG A 694 31.41 0.84 24.24
N ILE A 695 30.54 0.22 25.01
CA ILE A 695 29.14 -0.03 24.63
C ILE A 695 28.19 1.02 25.16
N LEU A 696 28.69 1.98 25.96
CA LEU A 696 27.91 3.06 26.54
C LEU A 696 27.67 4.17 25.50
N ASP A 697 26.42 4.49 25.24
CA ASP A 697 26.03 5.71 24.54
C ASP A 697 26.09 6.89 25.52
N LEU A 698 27.06 7.79 25.33
CA LEU A 698 27.31 8.93 26.21
C LEU A 698 26.42 10.11 25.93
N ALA A 699 25.70 10.12 24.82
CA ALA A 699 24.82 11.22 24.40
C ALA A 699 23.46 10.69 23.94
N PRO A 700 22.73 9.96 24.80
CA PRO A 700 21.38 9.54 24.47
C PRO A 700 20.48 10.76 24.28
N ILE A 701 19.44 10.64 23.48
CA ILE A 701 18.46 11.72 23.33
C ILE A 701 17.69 11.86 24.62
N THR A 702 17.75 13.06 25.20
CA THR A 702 17.07 13.41 26.44
C THR A 702 16.10 14.56 26.20
N ILE A 703 15.03 14.57 26.97
CA ILE A 703 14.04 15.65 27.04
C ILE A 703 13.84 16.05 28.49
N THR A 704 13.27 17.22 28.72
CA THR A 704 12.90 17.66 30.06
C THR A 704 11.49 17.18 30.42
N ASP A 705 11.20 17.10 31.70
CA ASP A 705 9.88 16.80 32.24
C ASP A 705 8.78 17.76 31.79
N GLN A 706 9.17 19.05 31.54
CA GLN A 706 8.28 20.12 31.10
C GLN A 706 8.08 20.16 29.57
N THR A 707 8.71 19.26 28.82
CA THR A 707 8.57 19.27 27.36
C THR A 707 7.14 18.89 26.97
N PRO A 708 6.44 19.68 26.11
CA PRO A 708 5.11 19.35 25.62
C PRO A 708 5.13 18.02 24.86
N MET A 709 4.11 17.19 25.06
CA MET A 709 4.01 15.90 24.36
C MET A 709 3.92 16.04 22.83
N GLU A 710 3.39 17.13 22.33
CA GLU A 710 3.43 17.48 20.90
C GLU A 710 4.86 17.45 20.35
N THR A 711 5.79 18.14 21.04
CA THR A 711 7.22 18.15 20.66
C THR A 711 7.84 16.75 20.77
N VAL A 712 7.49 16.00 21.82
CA VAL A 712 7.98 14.62 22.00
C VAL A 712 7.51 13.72 20.85
N ILE A 713 6.23 13.78 20.50
CA ILE A 713 5.66 13.03 19.38
C ILE A 713 6.37 13.38 18.08
N ASP A 714 6.60 14.65 17.82
CA ASP A 714 7.35 15.13 16.66
C ASP A 714 8.80 14.64 16.62
N MET A 715 9.47 14.55 17.75
CA MET A 715 10.80 13.95 17.85
C MET A 715 10.76 12.44 17.49
N PHE A 716 9.79 11.70 18.02
CA PHE A 716 9.63 10.29 17.68
C PHE A 716 9.31 10.08 16.20
N ARG A 717 8.52 10.97 15.59
CA ARG A 717 8.18 10.95 14.17
C ARG A 717 9.38 11.26 13.28
N LYS A 718 10.00 12.41 13.50
CA LYS A 718 11.06 12.95 12.62
C LYS A 718 12.39 12.23 12.77
N LEU A 719 12.75 11.81 13.98
CA LEU A 719 14.01 11.13 14.27
C LEU A 719 13.88 9.60 14.29
N GLY A 720 12.67 9.06 14.24
CA GLY A 720 12.42 7.63 14.33
C GLY A 720 12.91 7.02 15.64
N LEU A 721 12.72 7.72 16.76
CA LEU A 721 13.20 7.30 18.06
C LEU A 721 12.51 6.02 18.50
N ARG A 722 13.25 5.18 19.20
CA ARG A 722 12.72 4.03 19.91
C ARG A 722 12.34 4.35 21.35
N GLN A 723 13.17 5.17 21.98
CA GLN A 723 13.03 5.63 23.34
C GLN A 723 13.72 7.00 23.52
N THR A 724 13.30 7.74 24.52
CA THR A 724 13.97 8.96 25.00
C THR A 724 13.97 8.97 26.53
N LEU A 725 14.98 9.61 27.11
CA LEU A 725 15.13 9.70 28.57
C LEU A 725 14.58 11.05 29.04
N VAL A 726 13.77 11.03 30.09
CA VAL A 726 13.23 12.26 30.69
C VAL A 726 14.11 12.64 31.87
N THR A 727 14.61 13.87 31.83
CA THR A 727 15.53 14.37 32.85
C THR A 727 15.06 15.73 33.43
N HIS A 728 15.37 15.95 34.68
CA HIS A 728 15.25 17.27 35.32
C HIS A 728 16.61 17.68 35.88
N ASN A 729 17.16 18.77 35.39
CA ASN A 729 18.49 19.26 35.78
C ASN A 729 19.59 18.16 35.73
N GLY A 730 19.57 17.31 34.70
CA GLY A 730 20.51 16.20 34.51
C GLY A 730 20.20 14.93 35.35
N ARG A 731 19.20 14.95 36.23
CA ARG A 731 18.74 13.80 36.98
C ARG A 731 17.70 13.03 36.15
N LEU A 732 17.86 11.74 36.05
CA LEU A 732 16.92 10.87 35.34
C LEU A 732 15.64 10.72 36.15
N LEU A 733 14.50 11.06 35.52
CA LEU A 733 13.16 10.87 36.10
C LEU A 733 12.47 9.64 35.53
N GLY A 734 12.57 9.42 34.22
CA GLY A 734 11.87 8.33 33.56
C GLY A 734 12.33 8.12 32.11
N VAL A 735 11.62 7.23 31.44
CA VAL A 735 11.84 6.89 30.04
C VAL A 735 10.50 6.97 29.32
N ILE A 736 10.48 7.50 28.11
CA ILE A 736 9.34 7.43 27.19
C ILE A 736 9.74 6.55 26.02
N THR A 737 8.96 5.52 25.76
CA THR A 737 9.15 4.63 24.62
C THR A 737 8.13 4.91 23.52
N LYS A 738 8.38 4.40 22.30
CA LYS A 738 7.42 4.52 21.20
C LYS A 738 6.06 3.88 21.55
N LYS A 739 6.03 2.84 22.39
CA LYS A 739 4.80 2.23 22.89
C LYS A 739 3.96 3.21 23.73
N ASP A 740 4.63 3.97 24.61
CA ASP A 740 3.96 4.93 25.50
C ASP A 740 3.38 6.08 24.67
N VAL A 741 4.11 6.53 23.65
CA VAL A 741 3.64 7.57 22.70
C VAL A 741 2.39 7.08 21.96
N VAL A 742 2.41 5.88 21.35
CA VAL A 742 1.25 5.33 20.64
C VAL A 742 0.06 5.12 21.56
N ARG A 743 0.31 4.60 22.78
CA ARG A 743 -0.75 4.42 23.80
C ARG A 743 -1.36 5.77 24.22
N HIS A 744 -0.53 6.78 24.42
CA HIS A 744 -1.02 8.11 24.78
C HIS A 744 -1.87 8.74 23.68
N ILE A 745 -1.45 8.64 22.42
CA ILE A 745 -2.24 9.10 21.26
C ILE A 745 -3.61 8.44 21.24
N LYS A 746 -3.65 7.10 21.36
CA LYS A 746 -4.90 6.34 21.37
C LYS A 746 -5.83 6.74 22.52
N GLN A 747 -5.28 6.95 23.73
CA GLN A 747 -6.08 7.41 24.88
C GLN A 747 -6.69 8.80 24.66
N MET A 748 -5.97 9.66 23.96
CA MET A 748 -6.46 11.00 23.65
C MET A 748 -7.53 11.01 22.56
N GLU A 749 -7.41 10.15 21.57
CA GLU A 749 -8.43 9.94 20.53
C GLU A 749 -9.73 9.39 21.14
N ASP A 750 -9.63 8.35 21.98
CA ASP A 750 -10.78 7.78 22.68
C ASP A 750 -11.48 8.85 23.57
N SER A 751 -10.70 9.71 24.21
CA SER A 751 -11.24 10.81 25.02
C SER A 751 -11.94 11.86 24.17
N ARG A 752 -11.42 12.19 22.99
CA ARG A 752 -12.08 13.13 22.04
C ARG A 752 -13.36 12.57 21.48
N GLU A 753 -13.43 11.29 21.13
CA GLU A 753 -14.68 10.66 20.69
C GLU A 753 -15.75 10.73 21.77
N PHE A 754 -15.38 10.58 23.04
CA PHE A 754 -16.31 10.68 24.16
C PHE A 754 -16.88 12.09 24.36
N TYR A 755 -16.11 13.14 24.09
CA TYR A 755 -16.59 14.54 24.17
C TYR A 755 -17.38 15.00 22.95
N ASN A 756 -17.23 14.34 21.79
CA ASN A 756 -17.93 14.66 20.53
C ASN A 756 -19.20 13.82 20.29
N LEU A 757 -19.60 12.97 21.22
CA LEU A 757 -20.91 12.32 21.16
C LEU A 757 -21.99 13.40 21.32
N PRO A 758 -22.90 13.57 20.37
CA PRO A 758 -24.08 14.42 20.58
C PRO A 758 -24.84 13.87 21.79
N PHE A 759 -25.12 14.76 22.74
CA PHE A 759 -25.94 14.43 23.90
C PHE A 759 -27.20 13.69 23.45
N PRO A 760 -27.63 12.66 24.23
CA PRO A 760 -28.76 11.79 23.89
C PRO A 760 -30.09 12.60 23.75
#